data_566e398075a0f8316c01fb00d8986849
#
_entry.id   566e398075a0f8316c01fb00d8986849
#
_cell.length_a   1.000
_cell.length_b   1.000
_cell.length_c   1.000
_cell.angle_alpha   90.00
_cell.angle_beta   90.00
_cell.angle_gamma   90.00
#
_symmetry.space_group_name_H-M   'P 1'
#
loop_
_entity.id
_entity.type
_entity.pdbx_description
1 polymer ?
#
loop_
_entity_poly.entity_id
_entity_poly.type
_entity_poly.pdbx_seq_one_letter_code
_entity_poly.pdbx_strand_id
1 'polypeptide(L)'
;MAGWSRIVLVGGLVALAAAEWHVGAAAQRSEVAPADQYVDPSAGPQFTEGREIYQQNCAGCHESGAGRAPLRFVLLQLAPRAIREALTNGAMRLQGSGLSPAQKTAVAEYLTATKSSAEPPAPPPYRRCTGAAARFDFAQPPAYDGIGLNPSGDHAMPDRVAGLSPDQVGKLRLKWAFAVPDATRLRSQPALAGGALTFGGSTGEVFSLDRETGCLRWMFKASAEVRTAVLVEHWRAGDAKAHPLAWFGDITGNMFALDAVSGRLRWKRRVTDHPAAGISATPALYKGVLYVPTSSLEEASAADPHYPCCTFRGAVIALDGKTGRTLWKRWTVGEPKPLGASANDTTKFGPSGVAVWNTPSVDVKRGQLIFATGNTYSAPADAMPPWSNAVVALDLKTGRERWHNQLTQGDLWNYGCIVKVAKVNCPGEGGPDFDFGAHTVVAHTARGDVVLAGQKSGVAYGLDPANGKVLWQTRLGRGGATGGIHFGLAARDGTAFVPVNDIPDPNVNGFPISPGLYALDAATGARRWAAPASETTCAGRPRPECMPGLGAGVSTTSRLVLTGAADGHLRIYDAANGKVLWDMDTWRGFDGLGGIDGRGGSIAGAPAPVLWQGELFVASGYGFANRQPGNVMLAFTAR
;
A
#
# COMPACT_ATOMS: atom_id res chain seq x y z
N MET A 1 27.07 52.05 64.94
CA MET A 1 28.17 53.01 64.77
C MET A 1 28.68 52.81 63.34
N ALA A 2 28.24 53.65 62.47
CA ALA A 2 29.04 54.62 61.71
C ALA A 2 30.15 53.96 60.91
N GLY A 3 30.27 54.07 59.65
CA GLY A 3 30.33 55.27 58.87
C GLY A 3 30.36 54.99 57.36
N TRP A 4 29.92 55.95 56.69
CA TRP A 4 29.90 56.22 55.28
C TRP A 4 31.28 56.50 54.68
N SER A 5 31.49 56.09 53.42
CA SER A 5 32.24 56.91 52.48
C SER A 5 31.88 56.60 51.03
N ARG A 6 31.39 57.62 50.38
CA ARG A 6 31.18 57.74 48.92
C ARG A 6 32.57 57.93 48.26
N ILE A 7 32.75 57.34 47.08
CA ILE A 7 33.62 57.89 46.05
C ILE A 7 32.89 57.87 44.71
N VAL A 8 32.94 59.00 44.04
CA VAL A 8 32.31 59.41 42.81
C VAL A 8 33.24 59.11 41.63
N LEU A 9 32.72 58.45 40.60
CA LEU A 9 32.85 58.72 39.17
C LEU A 9 34.07 59.04 38.38
N VAL A 10 34.16 58.52 37.26
CA VAL A 10 34.23 59.28 36.01
C VAL A 10 33.93 58.32 34.83
N GLY A 11 33.12 58.79 33.92
CA GLY A 11 32.58 58.00 32.81
C GLY A 11 33.54 57.82 31.66
N GLY A 12 33.25 56.79 30.93
CA GLY A 12 33.77 56.54 29.60
C GLY A 12 32.70 55.90 28.74
N LEU A 13 32.06 56.67 27.89
CA LEU A 13 31.16 56.19 26.84
C LEU A 13 31.99 55.38 25.82
N VAL A 14 31.75 54.10 25.73
CA VAL A 14 32.15 53.30 24.58
C VAL A 14 30.82 52.86 23.91
N ALA A 15 30.56 53.44 22.76
CA ALA A 15 29.47 53.06 21.89
C ALA A 15 29.79 51.69 21.28
N LEU A 16 29.11 50.65 21.76
CA LEU A 16 29.06 49.36 21.11
C LEU A 16 27.84 49.37 20.15
N ALA A 17 28.14 49.40 18.86
CA ALA A 17 27.18 49.20 17.80
C ALA A 17 26.64 47.77 17.91
N ALA A 18 25.42 47.63 18.39
CA ALA A 18 24.68 46.37 18.29
C ALA A 18 24.26 46.18 16.82
N ALA A 19 24.92 45.26 16.14
CA ALA A 19 24.43 44.74 14.87
C ALA A 19 23.19 43.87 15.13
N GLU A 20 22.03 44.43 14.93
CA GLU A 20 20.79 43.66 14.87
C GLU A 20 20.81 42.73 13.66
N TRP A 21 21.03 41.46 13.90
CA TRP A 21 20.76 40.43 12.92
C TRP A 21 19.25 40.21 12.86
N HIS A 22 18.59 40.86 11.92
CA HIS A 22 17.25 40.51 11.51
C HIS A 22 17.30 39.13 10.82
N VAL A 23 17.07 38.07 11.58
CA VAL A 23 16.70 36.77 11.02
C VAL A 23 15.23 36.86 10.63
N GLY A 24 15.00 37.46 9.49
CA GLY A 24 13.71 37.46 8.81
C GLY A 24 13.60 36.19 7.93
N ALA A 25 13.57 35.02 8.53
CA ALA A 25 13.06 33.83 7.86
C ALA A 25 11.56 33.73 8.16
N ALA A 26 10.76 34.48 7.41
CA ALA A 26 9.37 34.15 7.25
C ALA A 26 9.31 32.78 6.57
N ALA A 27 9.16 31.72 7.36
CA ALA A 27 8.69 30.45 6.87
C ALA A 27 7.34 30.73 6.20
N GLN A 28 7.32 30.80 4.88
CA GLN A 28 6.10 30.68 4.12
C GLN A 28 5.48 29.34 4.52
N ARG A 29 4.49 29.40 5.40
CA ARG A 29 3.54 28.31 5.58
C ARG A 29 2.94 28.13 4.19
N SER A 30 3.33 27.05 3.50
CA SER A 30 2.54 26.56 2.39
C SER A 30 1.17 26.26 2.99
N GLU A 31 0.19 27.08 2.69
CA GLU A 31 -1.20 26.79 2.98
C GLU A 31 -1.50 25.46 2.29
N VAL A 32 -1.51 24.39 3.07
CA VAL A 32 -2.26 23.19 2.72
C VAL A 32 -3.67 23.73 2.50
N ALA A 33 -4.20 23.58 1.29
CA ALA A 33 -5.56 24.01 0.99
C ALA A 33 -6.47 23.55 2.12
N PRO A 34 -7.28 24.43 2.70
CA PRO A 34 -8.09 24.08 3.85
C PRO A 34 -8.85 22.79 3.53
N ALA A 35 -8.89 21.84 4.45
CA ALA A 35 -9.66 20.59 4.38
C ALA A 35 -11.17 20.85 4.16
N ASP A 36 -11.54 22.08 4.00
CA ASP A 36 -12.87 22.63 3.91
C ASP A 36 -13.57 22.39 2.57
N GLN A 37 -12.85 21.99 1.54
CA GLN A 37 -13.43 21.77 0.22
C GLN A 37 -12.85 20.47 -0.36
N TYR A 38 -13.54 19.35 -0.18
CA TYR A 38 -13.42 18.28 -1.15
C TYR A 38 -13.92 18.82 -2.48
N VAL A 39 -13.01 19.25 -3.31
CA VAL A 39 -13.29 19.48 -4.71
C VAL A 39 -13.20 18.12 -5.38
N ASP A 40 -14.33 17.62 -5.89
CA ASP A 40 -14.33 16.47 -6.77
C ASP A 40 -13.28 16.73 -7.88
N PRO A 41 -12.20 15.96 -7.96
CA PRO A 41 -11.12 16.23 -8.91
C PRO A 41 -11.60 16.23 -10.37
N SER A 42 -12.78 15.62 -10.63
CA SER A 42 -13.44 15.62 -11.93
C SER A 42 -14.49 16.74 -12.11
N ALA A 43 -14.63 17.65 -11.16
CA ALA A 43 -15.58 18.77 -11.25
C ALA A 43 -15.16 19.84 -12.26
N GLY A 44 -13.89 19.86 -12.67
CA GLY A 44 -13.36 20.87 -13.59
C GLY A 44 -14.06 20.91 -14.96
N PRO A 45 -14.10 22.09 -15.62
CA PRO A 45 -14.79 22.28 -16.91
C PRO A 45 -14.23 21.39 -18.02
N GLN A 46 -12.96 20.98 -17.92
CA GLN A 46 -12.31 20.07 -18.87
C GLN A 46 -12.91 18.63 -18.88
N PHE A 47 -13.77 18.30 -17.92
CA PHE A 47 -14.43 16.99 -17.81
C PHE A 47 -15.95 17.06 -18.04
N THR A 48 -16.49 18.20 -18.48
CA THR A 48 -17.95 18.42 -18.61
C THR A 48 -18.61 17.42 -19.54
N GLU A 49 -18.07 17.20 -20.74
CA GLU A 49 -18.62 16.23 -21.71
C GLU A 49 -18.67 14.80 -21.11
N GLY A 50 -17.58 14.36 -20.51
CA GLY A 50 -17.51 13.03 -19.89
C GLY A 50 -18.49 12.85 -18.74
N ARG A 51 -18.72 13.93 -17.96
CA ARG A 51 -19.69 13.97 -16.85
C ARG A 51 -21.11 13.82 -17.37
N GLU A 52 -21.48 14.57 -18.38
CA GLU A 52 -22.82 14.52 -18.97
C GLU A 52 -23.15 13.13 -19.55
N ILE A 53 -22.20 12.54 -20.30
CA ILE A 53 -22.33 11.18 -20.83
C ILE A 53 -22.48 10.17 -19.71
N TYR A 54 -21.64 10.29 -18.65
CA TYR A 54 -21.70 9.39 -17.50
C TYR A 54 -23.04 9.47 -16.78
N GLN A 55 -23.53 10.66 -16.51
CA GLN A 55 -24.83 10.87 -15.85
C GLN A 55 -26.00 10.26 -16.63
N GLN A 56 -25.98 10.38 -17.95
CA GLN A 56 -27.04 9.87 -18.81
C GLN A 56 -27.01 8.34 -18.96
N ASN A 57 -25.82 7.73 -19.00
CA ASN A 57 -25.67 6.33 -19.45
C ASN A 57 -25.14 5.38 -18.38
N CYS A 58 -24.52 5.87 -17.31
CA CYS A 58 -23.72 5.06 -16.40
C CYS A 58 -24.11 5.21 -14.93
N ALA A 59 -24.49 6.43 -14.51
CA ALA A 59 -24.72 6.79 -13.11
C ALA A 59 -25.77 5.90 -12.44
N GLY A 60 -26.84 5.52 -13.14
CA GLY A 60 -27.91 4.68 -12.58
C GLY A 60 -27.41 3.37 -11.97
N CYS A 61 -26.32 2.79 -12.50
CA CYS A 61 -25.70 1.60 -11.92
C CYS A 61 -24.50 1.94 -11.03
N HIS A 62 -23.64 2.88 -11.45
CA HIS A 62 -22.37 3.11 -10.79
C HIS A 62 -22.45 4.02 -9.55
N GLU A 63 -23.51 4.78 -9.36
CA GLU A 63 -23.75 5.51 -8.11
C GLU A 63 -24.49 4.64 -7.07
N SER A 64 -25.36 3.72 -7.53
CA SER A 64 -26.14 2.83 -6.64
C SER A 64 -25.48 1.47 -6.36
N GLY A 65 -24.46 1.09 -7.13
CA GLY A 65 -23.89 -0.25 -7.09
C GLY A 65 -24.82 -1.36 -7.65
N ALA A 66 -25.88 -0.98 -8.39
CA ALA A 66 -26.82 -1.93 -8.98
C ALA A 66 -26.11 -2.95 -9.86
N GLY A 67 -26.54 -4.20 -9.79
CA GLY A 67 -25.92 -5.29 -10.55
C GLY A 67 -24.43 -5.52 -10.21
N ARG A 68 -23.97 -5.11 -9.03
CA ARG A 68 -22.56 -5.14 -8.57
C ARG A 68 -21.65 -4.23 -9.39
N ALA A 69 -22.16 -3.16 -9.98
CA ALA A 69 -21.34 -2.15 -10.64
C ALA A 69 -20.41 -1.51 -9.62
N PRO A 70 -19.09 -1.40 -9.92
CA PRO A 70 -18.18 -0.67 -9.04
C PRO A 70 -18.66 0.77 -8.85
N LEU A 71 -18.69 1.25 -7.61
CA LEU A 71 -19.05 2.63 -7.32
C LEU A 71 -18.07 3.61 -7.98
N ARG A 72 -18.53 4.83 -8.26
CA ARG A 72 -17.75 5.88 -8.93
C ARG A 72 -16.38 6.08 -8.30
N PHE A 73 -16.29 6.08 -6.97
CA PHE A 73 -15.01 6.23 -6.27
C PHE A 73 -14.03 5.09 -6.57
N VAL A 74 -14.51 3.87 -6.79
CA VAL A 74 -13.67 2.75 -7.23
C VAL A 74 -13.16 3.00 -8.66
N LEU A 75 -14.00 3.55 -9.53
CA LEU A 75 -13.62 3.90 -10.91
C LEU A 75 -12.57 5.02 -10.96
N LEU A 76 -12.60 5.98 -10.02
CA LEU A 76 -11.55 7.00 -9.84
C LEU A 76 -10.16 6.40 -9.60
N GLN A 77 -10.08 5.18 -9.10
CA GLN A 77 -8.81 4.49 -8.85
C GLN A 77 -8.26 3.78 -10.11
N LEU A 78 -9.00 3.76 -11.20
CA LEU A 78 -8.58 3.11 -12.43
C LEU A 78 -7.77 4.08 -13.32
N ALA A 79 -6.98 3.53 -14.23
CA ALA A 79 -6.36 4.33 -15.29
C ALA A 79 -7.39 4.62 -16.40
N PRO A 80 -7.32 5.79 -17.10
CA PRO A 80 -8.24 6.11 -18.21
C PRO A 80 -8.30 5.00 -19.26
N ARG A 81 -7.18 4.41 -19.59
CA ARG A 81 -7.09 3.29 -20.53
C ARG A 81 -7.93 2.09 -20.09
N ALA A 82 -7.92 1.74 -18.80
CA ALA A 82 -8.71 0.62 -18.28
C ALA A 82 -10.22 0.85 -18.45
N ILE A 83 -10.67 2.08 -18.24
CA ILE A 83 -12.07 2.46 -18.49
C ILE A 83 -12.40 2.39 -20.00
N ARG A 84 -11.56 2.94 -20.88
CA ARG A 84 -11.76 2.85 -22.34
C ARG A 84 -11.83 1.40 -22.84
N GLU A 85 -10.94 0.55 -22.35
CA GLU A 85 -10.94 -0.87 -22.70
C GLU A 85 -12.20 -1.58 -22.20
N ALA A 86 -12.66 -1.27 -20.98
CA ALA A 86 -13.92 -1.80 -20.45
C ALA A 86 -15.12 -1.44 -21.33
N LEU A 87 -15.17 -0.18 -21.83
CA LEU A 87 -16.24 0.32 -22.72
C LEU A 87 -16.12 -0.17 -24.16
N THR A 88 -14.95 -0.62 -24.60
CA THR A 88 -14.73 -1.02 -26.00
C THR A 88 -14.82 -2.54 -26.19
N ASN A 89 -14.06 -3.30 -25.41
CA ASN A 89 -13.91 -4.75 -25.56
C ASN A 89 -14.18 -5.53 -24.28
N GLY A 90 -14.36 -4.81 -23.15
CA GLY A 90 -14.45 -5.40 -21.80
C GLY A 90 -15.89 -5.55 -21.29
N ALA A 91 -16.01 -5.47 -19.95
CA ALA A 91 -17.26 -5.74 -19.24
C ALA A 91 -18.39 -4.76 -19.57
N MET A 92 -18.07 -3.52 -19.97
CA MET A 92 -19.03 -2.46 -20.31
C MET A 92 -19.20 -2.26 -21.83
N ARG A 93 -18.76 -3.23 -22.67
CA ARG A 93 -18.83 -3.09 -24.13
C ARG A 93 -20.24 -2.85 -24.67
N LEU A 94 -21.25 -3.44 -24.03
CA LEU A 94 -22.67 -3.26 -24.44
C LEU A 94 -23.14 -1.85 -24.12
N GLN A 95 -22.84 -1.34 -22.91
CA GLN A 95 -23.18 0.01 -22.47
C GLN A 95 -22.40 1.08 -23.27
N GLY A 96 -21.17 0.76 -23.66
CA GLY A 96 -20.31 1.62 -24.47
C GLY A 96 -20.54 1.51 -25.99
N SER A 97 -21.43 0.64 -26.47
CA SER A 97 -21.59 0.37 -27.91
C SER A 97 -22.10 1.58 -28.72
N GLY A 98 -22.91 2.42 -28.10
CA GLY A 98 -23.42 3.67 -28.71
C GLY A 98 -22.49 4.87 -28.60
N LEU A 99 -21.35 4.75 -27.93
CA LEU A 99 -20.42 5.86 -27.73
C LEU A 99 -19.29 5.83 -28.77
N SER A 100 -18.98 7.00 -29.33
CA SER A 100 -17.82 7.17 -30.19
C SER A 100 -16.50 6.97 -29.41
N PRO A 101 -15.35 6.74 -30.08
CA PRO A 101 -14.05 6.67 -29.40
C PRO A 101 -13.72 7.91 -28.56
N ALA A 102 -14.07 9.12 -29.05
CA ALA A 102 -13.86 10.38 -28.33
C ALA A 102 -14.71 10.44 -27.06
N GLN A 103 -15.99 10.06 -27.15
CA GLN A 103 -16.91 10.01 -25.98
C GLN A 103 -16.45 8.99 -24.94
N LYS A 104 -15.97 7.80 -25.34
CA LYS A 104 -15.36 6.83 -24.43
C LYS A 104 -14.15 7.39 -23.71
N THR A 105 -13.34 8.19 -24.41
CA THR A 105 -12.20 8.88 -23.81
C THR A 105 -12.67 9.96 -22.82
N ALA A 106 -13.65 10.80 -23.18
CA ALA A 106 -14.20 11.81 -22.29
C ALA A 106 -14.77 11.20 -20.99
N VAL A 107 -15.52 10.11 -21.08
CA VAL A 107 -16.01 9.37 -19.90
C VAL A 107 -14.87 8.82 -19.06
N ALA A 108 -13.84 8.24 -19.69
CA ALA A 108 -12.70 7.70 -18.97
C ALA A 108 -11.92 8.79 -18.23
N GLU A 109 -11.70 9.94 -18.86
CA GLU A 109 -11.04 11.10 -18.25
C GLU A 109 -11.84 11.67 -17.08
N TYR A 110 -13.15 11.80 -17.24
CA TYR A 110 -14.04 12.21 -16.15
C TYR A 110 -13.98 11.25 -14.98
N LEU A 111 -14.15 9.94 -15.22
CA LEU A 111 -14.17 8.93 -14.17
C LEU A 111 -12.85 8.80 -13.42
N THR A 112 -11.74 9.12 -14.05
CA THR A 112 -10.41 9.01 -13.44
C THR A 112 -9.80 10.36 -13.04
N ALA A 113 -10.51 11.45 -13.32
CA ALA A 113 -10.03 12.83 -13.15
C ALA A 113 -8.64 13.07 -13.80
N THR A 114 -8.34 12.34 -14.87
CA THR A 114 -7.02 12.36 -15.52
C THR A 114 -7.18 12.52 -17.02
N LYS A 115 -6.57 13.56 -17.59
CA LYS A 115 -6.49 13.71 -19.05
C LYS A 115 -5.62 12.61 -19.65
N SER A 116 -6.07 12.05 -20.75
CA SER A 116 -5.35 11.03 -21.51
C SER A 116 -5.02 11.54 -22.91
N SER A 117 -4.02 10.94 -23.57
CA SER A 117 -3.80 11.21 -25.00
C SER A 117 -5.04 10.78 -25.78
N ALA A 118 -5.47 11.60 -26.73
CA ALA A 118 -6.72 11.42 -27.49
C ALA A 118 -6.73 10.12 -28.32
N GLU A 119 -5.60 9.57 -28.65
CA GLU A 119 -5.46 8.34 -29.40
C GLU A 119 -5.03 7.20 -28.45
N PRO A 120 -5.74 6.05 -28.42
CA PRO A 120 -5.22 4.91 -27.70
C PRO A 120 -3.84 4.59 -28.31
N PRO A 121 -2.76 4.61 -27.52
CA PRO A 121 -1.48 4.23 -28.06
C PRO A 121 -1.62 2.83 -28.68
N ALA A 122 -0.99 2.63 -29.82
CA ALA A 122 -0.78 1.28 -30.35
C ALA A 122 -0.35 0.37 -29.21
N PRO A 123 -0.66 -0.94 -29.22
CA PRO A 123 -0.20 -1.85 -28.16
C PRO A 123 1.26 -1.55 -27.85
N PRO A 124 1.62 -1.32 -26.55
CA PRO A 124 2.97 -0.90 -26.21
C PRO A 124 3.99 -1.81 -26.88
N PRO A 125 5.06 -1.28 -27.48
CA PRO A 125 6.04 -2.07 -28.23
C PRO A 125 6.94 -2.87 -27.28
N TYR A 126 6.35 -3.63 -26.35
CA TYR A 126 7.11 -4.46 -25.43
C TYR A 126 8.02 -5.42 -26.17
N ARG A 127 9.30 -5.35 -25.87
CA ARG A 127 10.28 -6.30 -26.42
C ARG A 127 9.94 -7.71 -25.94
N ARG A 128 9.47 -8.55 -26.86
CA ARG A 128 9.16 -9.96 -26.57
C ARG A 128 10.44 -10.77 -26.42
N CYS A 129 10.41 -11.72 -25.47
CA CYS A 129 11.50 -12.66 -25.29
C CYS A 129 11.58 -13.67 -26.44
N THR A 130 12.79 -14.03 -26.82
CA THR A 130 13.11 -15.09 -27.80
C THR A 130 14.17 -16.03 -27.24
N GLY A 131 14.30 -17.21 -27.81
CA GLY A 131 15.34 -18.18 -27.45
C GLY A 131 15.29 -18.62 -25.98
N ALA A 132 16.41 -18.54 -25.28
CA ALA A 132 16.53 -18.94 -23.88
C ALA A 132 15.71 -18.07 -22.93
N ALA A 133 15.66 -16.75 -23.17
CA ALA A 133 14.92 -15.80 -22.34
C ALA A 133 13.39 -16.05 -22.34
N ALA A 134 12.85 -16.68 -23.40
CA ALA A 134 11.44 -17.04 -23.48
C ALA A 134 11.09 -18.31 -22.67
N ARG A 135 12.09 -19.10 -22.24
CA ARG A 135 11.85 -20.37 -21.56
C ARG A 135 11.68 -20.20 -20.06
N PHE A 136 10.76 -20.96 -19.49
CA PHE A 136 10.61 -21.08 -18.04
C PHE A 136 11.65 -22.05 -17.49
N ASP A 137 12.37 -21.64 -16.45
CA ASP A 137 13.44 -22.43 -15.86
C ASP A 137 12.92 -23.20 -14.62
N PHE A 138 12.61 -24.46 -14.79
CA PHE A 138 12.15 -25.32 -13.70
C PHE A 138 13.20 -25.61 -12.62
N ALA A 139 14.46 -25.25 -12.82
CA ALA A 139 15.49 -25.34 -11.79
C ALA A 139 15.40 -24.20 -10.77
N GLN A 140 14.59 -23.16 -11.02
CA GLN A 140 14.43 -22.00 -10.17
C GLN A 140 13.01 -21.87 -9.59
N PRO A 141 12.60 -22.71 -8.60
CA PRO A 141 11.34 -22.52 -7.88
C PRO A 141 11.37 -21.18 -7.10
N PRO A 142 10.21 -20.62 -6.70
CA PRO A 142 10.18 -19.40 -5.93
C PRO A 142 10.93 -19.59 -4.60
N ALA A 143 11.73 -18.59 -4.23
CA ALA A 143 12.39 -18.56 -2.93
C ALA A 143 11.60 -17.74 -1.90
N TYR A 144 10.60 -17.00 -2.33
CA TYR A 144 9.83 -16.07 -1.53
C TYR A 144 8.32 -16.26 -1.77
N ASP A 145 7.53 -16.11 -0.70
CA ASP A 145 6.08 -16.20 -0.70
C ASP A 145 5.44 -14.81 -0.55
N GLY A 146 5.13 -14.16 -1.64
CA GLY A 146 4.41 -12.89 -1.66
C GLY A 146 5.10 -11.74 -0.92
N ILE A 147 4.31 -10.85 -0.34
CA ILE A 147 4.81 -9.65 0.34
C ILE A 147 5.64 -10.00 1.57
N GLY A 148 5.19 -10.94 2.39
CA GLY A 148 5.89 -11.34 3.61
C GLY A 148 7.20 -12.08 3.38
N LEU A 149 7.49 -12.48 2.14
CA LEU A 149 8.61 -13.29 1.68
C LEU A 149 8.64 -14.72 2.25
N ASN A 150 7.86 -15.00 3.28
CA ASN A 150 7.62 -16.32 3.87
C ASN A 150 6.30 -16.31 4.68
N PRO A 151 5.83 -17.45 5.18
CA PRO A 151 4.56 -17.52 5.90
C PRO A 151 4.50 -16.66 7.17
N SER A 152 5.61 -16.49 7.91
CA SER A 152 5.64 -15.66 9.12
C SER A 152 5.53 -14.15 8.85
N GLY A 153 5.68 -13.74 7.58
CA GLY A 153 5.61 -12.34 7.18
C GLY A 153 6.80 -11.51 7.64
N ASP A 154 7.96 -12.12 7.93
CA ASP A 154 9.10 -11.42 8.52
C ASP A 154 9.92 -10.57 7.54
N HIS A 155 9.64 -10.66 6.24
CA HIS A 155 10.36 -9.95 5.16
C HIS A 155 11.87 -10.21 5.16
N ALA A 156 12.31 -11.30 5.77
CA ALA A 156 13.70 -11.69 5.84
C ALA A 156 14.11 -12.53 4.63
N MET A 157 15.05 -12.02 3.87
CA MET A 157 15.64 -12.72 2.73
C MET A 157 16.88 -13.52 3.18
N PRO A 158 16.94 -14.82 2.91
CA PRO A 158 18.16 -15.60 3.20
C PRO A 158 19.36 -15.04 2.41
N ASP A 159 20.50 -14.81 3.08
CA ASP A 159 21.67 -14.16 2.48
C ASP A 159 22.17 -14.88 1.21
N ARG A 160 22.13 -16.22 1.21
CA ARG A 160 22.49 -17.03 0.04
C ARG A 160 21.58 -16.84 -1.16
N VAL A 161 20.32 -16.44 -0.94
CA VAL A 161 19.35 -16.17 -2.00
C VAL A 161 19.45 -14.71 -2.44
N ALA A 162 19.59 -13.77 -1.50
CA ALA A 162 19.76 -12.35 -1.76
C ALA A 162 21.06 -12.08 -2.56
N GLY A 163 22.16 -12.72 -2.18
CA GLY A 163 23.43 -12.70 -2.94
C GLY A 163 24.09 -11.32 -3.02
N LEU A 164 23.80 -10.42 -2.10
CA LEU A 164 24.37 -9.07 -2.02
C LEU A 164 24.94 -8.84 -0.62
N SER A 165 26.22 -8.45 -0.55
CA SER A 165 26.89 -8.11 0.69
C SER A 165 27.09 -6.60 0.83
N PRO A 166 27.32 -6.04 2.05
CA PRO A 166 27.51 -4.61 2.26
C PRO A 166 28.61 -3.96 1.41
N ASP A 167 29.71 -4.67 1.17
CA ASP A 167 30.83 -4.21 0.33
C ASP A 167 30.50 -4.14 -1.17
N GLN A 168 29.45 -4.83 -1.60
CA GLN A 168 28.96 -4.82 -2.98
C GLN A 168 27.88 -3.78 -3.23
N VAL A 169 27.21 -3.28 -2.19
CA VAL A 169 26.07 -2.36 -2.33
C VAL A 169 26.43 -1.11 -3.12
N GLY A 170 27.62 -0.54 -2.91
CA GLY A 170 28.12 0.63 -3.67
C GLY A 170 28.34 0.38 -5.16
N LYS A 171 28.33 -0.88 -5.62
CA LYS A 171 28.49 -1.26 -7.03
C LYS A 171 27.14 -1.38 -7.76
N LEU A 172 26.02 -1.25 -7.07
CA LEU A 172 24.71 -1.34 -7.67
C LEU A 172 24.52 -0.27 -8.76
N ARG A 173 24.13 -0.71 -9.95
CA ARG A 173 23.80 0.14 -11.10
C ARG A 173 22.53 -0.36 -11.77
N LEU A 174 21.81 0.54 -12.41
CA LEU A 174 20.61 0.18 -13.18
C LEU A 174 20.98 -0.84 -14.27
N LYS A 175 20.25 -1.96 -14.27
CA LYS A 175 20.37 -3.04 -15.26
C LYS A 175 19.37 -2.84 -16.39
N TRP A 176 18.12 -2.63 -16.03
CA TRP A 176 17.04 -2.29 -16.94
C TRP A 176 15.89 -1.58 -16.22
N ALA A 177 15.09 -0.85 -16.99
CA ALA A 177 13.82 -0.26 -16.57
C ALA A 177 12.70 -0.77 -17.47
N PHE A 178 11.62 -1.26 -16.88
CA PHE A 178 10.41 -1.66 -17.61
C PHE A 178 9.29 -0.69 -17.29
N ALA A 179 8.86 0.08 -18.28
CA ALA A 179 7.82 1.08 -18.13
C ALA A 179 6.44 0.51 -18.50
N VAL A 180 5.42 0.84 -17.72
CA VAL A 180 4.02 0.50 -17.99
C VAL A 180 3.29 1.78 -18.43
N PRO A 181 2.94 1.92 -19.70
CA PRO A 181 2.24 3.10 -20.21
C PRO A 181 0.93 3.36 -19.47
N ASP A 182 0.62 4.65 -19.27
CA ASP A 182 -0.58 5.14 -18.57
C ASP A 182 -0.70 4.69 -17.09
N ALA A 183 0.27 3.95 -16.56
CA ALA A 183 0.32 3.69 -15.13
C ALA A 183 0.80 4.93 -14.38
N THR A 184 0.16 5.22 -13.26
CA THR A 184 0.56 6.28 -12.33
C THR A 184 1.16 5.72 -11.04
N ARG A 185 1.07 4.40 -10.88
CA ARG A 185 1.55 3.68 -9.70
C ARG A 185 1.81 2.21 -10.02
N LEU A 186 2.78 1.61 -9.35
CA LEU A 186 3.03 0.18 -9.35
C LEU A 186 3.12 -0.30 -7.91
N ARG A 187 2.09 -0.99 -7.44
CA ARG A 187 1.90 -1.39 -6.03
C ARG A 187 2.00 -2.90 -5.80
N SER A 188 2.37 -3.65 -6.82
CA SER A 188 2.54 -5.10 -6.76
C SER A 188 4.01 -5.45 -6.51
N GLN A 189 4.29 -6.16 -5.41
CA GLN A 189 5.64 -6.69 -5.19
C GLN A 189 5.94 -7.76 -6.22
N PRO A 190 7.12 -7.72 -6.86
CA PRO A 190 7.47 -8.72 -7.87
C PRO A 190 7.71 -10.10 -7.24
N ALA A 191 7.23 -11.15 -7.92
CA ALA A 191 7.58 -12.53 -7.65
C ALA A 191 8.74 -12.97 -8.56
N LEU A 192 9.64 -13.78 -8.02
CA LEU A 192 10.81 -14.32 -8.70
C LEU A 192 10.74 -15.84 -8.72
N ALA A 193 10.48 -16.42 -9.90
CA ALA A 193 10.34 -17.85 -10.09
C ALA A 193 10.53 -18.23 -11.56
N GLY A 194 11.10 -19.38 -11.84
CA GLY A 194 11.26 -19.87 -13.22
C GLY A 194 12.15 -18.98 -14.11
N GLY A 195 13.09 -18.23 -13.51
CA GLY A 195 13.89 -17.23 -14.21
C GLY A 195 13.09 -16.00 -14.64
N ALA A 196 11.85 -15.85 -14.15
CA ALA A 196 10.97 -14.74 -14.42
C ALA A 196 10.85 -13.79 -13.24
N LEU A 197 10.54 -12.52 -13.54
CA LEU A 197 10.02 -11.52 -12.64
C LEU A 197 8.56 -11.26 -13.02
N THR A 198 7.62 -11.50 -12.10
CA THR A 198 6.18 -11.38 -12.38
C THR A 198 5.53 -10.38 -11.43
N PHE A 199 4.78 -9.40 -11.93
CA PHE A 199 4.13 -8.36 -11.13
C PHE A 199 2.86 -7.83 -11.78
N GLY A 200 2.00 -7.18 -10.99
CA GLY A 200 0.77 -6.54 -11.43
C GLY A 200 0.93 -5.03 -11.65
N GLY A 201 0.14 -4.47 -12.56
CA GLY A 201 0.09 -3.04 -12.86
C GLY A 201 -1.23 -2.38 -12.43
N SER A 202 -1.21 -1.04 -12.33
CA SER A 202 -2.41 -0.25 -12.01
C SER A 202 -3.41 -0.21 -13.16
N THR A 203 -2.98 -0.53 -14.35
CA THR A 203 -3.81 -0.64 -15.55
C THR A 203 -4.48 -2.02 -15.69
N GLY A 204 -4.18 -2.96 -14.77
CA GLY A 204 -4.77 -4.29 -14.70
C GLY A 204 -3.99 -5.37 -15.43
N GLU A 205 -2.85 -5.06 -16.03
CA GLU A 205 -1.97 -6.07 -16.60
C GLU A 205 -1.18 -6.80 -15.50
N VAL A 206 -0.92 -8.07 -15.72
CA VAL A 206 0.08 -8.85 -15.01
C VAL A 206 1.15 -9.24 -16.02
N PHE A 207 2.37 -8.83 -15.71
CA PHE A 207 3.54 -9.02 -16.56
C PHE A 207 4.41 -10.14 -16.03
N SER A 208 4.92 -10.99 -16.92
CA SER A 208 6.03 -11.89 -16.63
C SER A 208 7.19 -11.54 -17.55
N LEU A 209 8.26 -11.07 -16.95
CA LEU A 209 9.47 -10.65 -17.65
C LEU A 209 10.57 -11.70 -17.46
N ASP A 210 11.43 -11.85 -18.43
CA ASP A 210 12.71 -12.50 -18.17
C ASP A 210 13.53 -11.63 -17.20
N ARG A 211 13.94 -12.20 -16.07
CA ARG A 211 14.62 -11.48 -15.01
C ARG A 211 15.94 -10.85 -15.46
N GLU A 212 16.67 -11.56 -16.37
CA GLU A 212 17.98 -11.12 -16.81
C GLU A 212 17.91 -9.95 -17.79
N THR A 213 16.98 -9.99 -18.73
CA THR A 213 16.92 -9.04 -19.86
C THR A 213 15.75 -8.07 -19.78
N GLY A 214 14.79 -8.28 -18.88
CA GLY A 214 13.56 -7.49 -18.78
C GLY A 214 12.59 -7.66 -19.95
N CYS A 215 12.86 -8.55 -20.93
CA CYS A 215 11.93 -8.79 -22.04
C CYS A 215 10.64 -9.47 -21.56
N LEU A 216 9.54 -9.25 -22.28
CA LEU A 216 8.22 -9.75 -21.93
C LEU A 216 8.04 -11.21 -22.37
N ARG A 217 7.86 -12.14 -21.42
CA ARG A 217 7.49 -13.55 -21.68
C ARG A 217 6.01 -13.66 -21.99
N TRP A 218 5.17 -13.22 -21.06
CA TRP A 218 3.72 -13.17 -21.24
C TRP A 218 3.10 -12.01 -20.47
N MET A 219 1.90 -11.65 -20.85
CA MET A 219 1.07 -10.65 -20.19
C MET A 219 -0.37 -11.17 -20.10
N PHE A 220 -1.00 -10.96 -18.96
CA PHE A 220 -2.41 -11.25 -18.72
C PHE A 220 -3.14 -9.96 -18.36
N LYS A 221 -4.38 -9.79 -18.81
CA LYS A 221 -5.23 -8.65 -18.47
C LYS A 221 -6.27 -9.07 -17.42
N ALA A 222 -6.15 -8.53 -16.21
CA ALA A 222 -7.15 -8.64 -15.15
C ALA A 222 -8.30 -7.67 -15.36
N SER A 223 -9.32 -7.74 -14.50
CA SER A 223 -10.52 -6.89 -14.59
C SER A 223 -10.27 -5.44 -14.15
N ALA A 224 -9.27 -5.23 -13.28
CA ALA A 224 -8.92 -3.94 -12.70
C ALA A 224 -7.46 -3.98 -12.19
N GLU A 225 -7.01 -2.90 -11.57
CA GLU A 225 -5.67 -2.82 -10.97
C GLU A 225 -5.33 -4.06 -10.14
N VAL A 226 -4.15 -4.61 -10.36
CA VAL A 226 -3.55 -5.67 -9.55
C VAL A 226 -2.55 -5.04 -8.59
N ARG A 227 -3.03 -4.79 -7.37
CA ARG A 227 -2.23 -4.21 -6.27
C ARG A 227 -1.51 -5.29 -5.44
N THR A 228 -2.06 -6.49 -5.41
CA THR A 228 -1.46 -7.62 -4.67
C THR A 228 -0.14 -8.04 -5.31
N ALA A 229 0.78 -8.61 -4.53
CA ALA A 229 1.86 -9.39 -5.11
C ALA A 229 1.29 -10.58 -5.87
N VAL A 230 2.05 -11.07 -6.84
CA VAL A 230 1.77 -12.36 -7.48
C VAL A 230 2.38 -13.46 -6.61
N LEU A 231 1.56 -14.40 -6.17
CA LEU A 231 2.03 -15.60 -5.47
C LEU A 231 2.29 -16.69 -6.49
N VAL A 232 3.39 -17.43 -6.36
CA VAL A 232 3.72 -18.53 -7.27
C VAL A 232 3.84 -19.83 -6.50
N GLU A 233 3.16 -20.86 -6.99
CA GLU A 233 3.20 -22.21 -6.39
C GLU A 233 4.63 -22.75 -6.35
N HIS A 234 5.02 -23.34 -5.23
CA HIS A 234 6.30 -24.02 -5.10
C HIS A 234 6.29 -25.37 -5.83
N TRP A 235 7.41 -25.68 -6.47
CA TRP A 235 7.65 -26.98 -7.09
C TRP A 235 9.05 -27.49 -6.73
N ARG A 236 9.29 -28.77 -6.95
CA ARG A 236 10.63 -29.34 -6.77
C ARG A 236 11.54 -28.85 -7.89
N ALA A 237 12.69 -28.29 -7.53
CA ALA A 237 13.68 -27.82 -8.51
C ALA A 237 14.04 -28.92 -9.54
N GLY A 238 14.00 -28.59 -10.81
CA GLY A 238 14.28 -29.49 -11.93
C GLY A 238 13.08 -30.37 -12.36
N ASP A 239 11.90 -30.24 -11.73
CA ASP A 239 10.70 -30.96 -12.17
C ASP A 239 10.05 -30.28 -13.38
N ALA A 240 10.50 -30.67 -14.57
CA ALA A 240 9.97 -30.13 -15.83
C ALA A 240 8.49 -30.51 -16.10
N LYS A 241 7.90 -31.40 -15.30
CA LYS A 241 6.49 -31.77 -15.38
C LYS A 241 5.61 -30.97 -14.40
N ALA A 242 6.21 -30.09 -13.61
CA ALA A 242 5.45 -29.21 -12.73
C ALA A 242 4.57 -28.24 -13.55
N HIS A 243 3.36 -28.00 -13.05
CA HIS A 243 2.41 -27.04 -13.60
C HIS A 243 2.08 -25.97 -12.53
N PRO A 244 3.06 -25.14 -12.13
CA PRO A 244 2.85 -24.21 -11.05
C PRO A 244 1.80 -23.17 -11.40
N LEU A 245 0.99 -22.80 -10.42
CA LEU A 245 0.01 -21.73 -10.52
C LEU A 245 0.60 -20.39 -10.04
N ALA A 246 0.09 -19.30 -10.61
CA ALA A 246 0.34 -17.94 -10.15
C ALA A 246 -0.99 -17.31 -9.71
N TRP A 247 -1.06 -16.77 -8.47
CA TRP A 247 -2.29 -16.22 -7.92
C TRP A 247 -2.13 -14.74 -7.58
N PHE A 248 -3.19 -13.98 -7.81
CA PHE A 248 -3.28 -12.57 -7.43
C PHE A 248 -4.74 -12.14 -7.32
N GLY A 249 -4.97 -11.00 -6.66
CA GLY A 249 -6.27 -10.35 -6.56
C GLY A 249 -6.30 -9.01 -7.25
N ASP A 250 -7.49 -8.57 -7.71
CA ASP A 250 -7.71 -7.22 -8.21
C ASP A 250 -8.54 -6.36 -7.24
N ILE A 251 -8.51 -5.04 -7.45
CA ILE A 251 -9.21 -4.07 -6.58
C ILE A 251 -10.75 -4.11 -6.73
N THR A 252 -11.30 -4.94 -7.61
CA THR A 252 -12.74 -5.17 -7.75
C THR A 252 -13.17 -6.51 -7.14
N GLY A 253 -12.32 -7.13 -6.33
CA GLY A 253 -12.67 -8.31 -5.54
C GLY A 253 -12.60 -9.64 -6.28
N ASN A 254 -11.86 -9.74 -7.37
CA ASN A 254 -11.63 -10.99 -8.06
C ASN A 254 -10.25 -11.58 -7.68
N MET A 255 -10.23 -12.87 -7.38
CA MET A 255 -9.05 -13.70 -7.34
C MET A 255 -8.86 -14.43 -8.66
N PHE A 256 -7.62 -14.55 -9.09
CA PHE A 256 -7.21 -15.24 -10.31
C PHE A 256 -6.18 -16.31 -9.99
N ALA A 257 -6.20 -17.38 -10.75
CA ALA A 257 -5.10 -18.32 -10.89
C ALA A 257 -4.74 -18.44 -12.36
N LEU A 258 -3.48 -18.24 -12.65
CA LEU A 258 -2.90 -18.46 -13.97
C LEU A 258 -1.96 -19.65 -13.92
N ASP A 259 -1.71 -20.24 -15.06
CA ASP A 259 -0.55 -21.07 -15.29
C ASP A 259 0.70 -20.18 -15.28
N ALA A 260 1.62 -20.39 -14.37
CA ALA A 260 2.78 -19.52 -14.17
C ALA A 260 3.75 -19.53 -15.37
N VAL A 261 3.76 -20.62 -16.15
CA VAL A 261 4.63 -20.78 -17.34
C VAL A 261 4.12 -19.96 -18.52
N SER A 262 2.81 -20.01 -18.76
CA SER A 262 2.19 -19.48 -19.98
C SER A 262 1.33 -18.24 -19.80
N GLY A 263 1.00 -17.86 -18.56
CA GLY A 263 0.07 -16.78 -18.25
C GLY A 263 -1.40 -17.11 -18.56
N ARG A 264 -1.74 -18.35 -18.92
CA ARG A 264 -3.11 -18.76 -19.25
C ARG A 264 -3.97 -18.84 -18.00
N LEU A 265 -5.20 -18.28 -18.07
CA LEU A 265 -6.16 -18.35 -16.99
C LEU A 265 -6.57 -19.80 -16.68
N ARG A 266 -6.48 -20.19 -15.41
CA ARG A 266 -6.94 -21.47 -14.88
C ARG A 266 -8.30 -21.32 -14.21
N TRP A 267 -8.43 -20.34 -13.32
CA TRP A 267 -9.71 -19.97 -12.74
C TRP A 267 -9.74 -18.49 -12.34
N LYS A 268 -10.96 -17.94 -12.28
CA LYS A 268 -11.28 -16.62 -11.74
C LYS A 268 -12.43 -16.76 -10.74
N ARG A 269 -12.32 -16.11 -9.60
CA ARG A 269 -13.35 -16.14 -8.54
C ARG A 269 -13.58 -14.75 -7.97
N ARG A 270 -14.81 -14.27 -7.97
CA ARG A 270 -15.19 -13.11 -7.19
C ARG A 270 -15.42 -13.55 -5.73
N VAL A 271 -14.75 -12.91 -4.77
CA VAL A 271 -14.77 -13.32 -3.35
C VAL A 271 -15.71 -12.46 -2.50
N THR A 272 -16.16 -11.34 -3.03
CA THR A 272 -17.10 -10.42 -2.36
C THR A 272 -18.11 -9.88 -3.36
N ASP A 273 -19.33 -9.64 -2.88
CA ASP A 273 -20.44 -9.10 -3.69
C ASP A 273 -20.68 -7.60 -3.44
N HIS A 274 -20.04 -7.01 -2.43
CA HIS A 274 -20.20 -5.59 -2.15
C HIS A 274 -19.55 -4.74 -3.27
N PRO A 275 -20.23 -3.70 -3.81
CA PRO A 275 -19.79 -2.95 -4.99
C PRO A 275 -18.50 -2.14 -4.78
N ALA A 276 -18.22 -1.72 -3.54
CA ALA A 276 -17.00 -0.99 -3.20
C ALA A 276 -15.90 -1.90 -2.65
N ALA A 277 -16.14 -3.21 -2.53
CA ALA A 277 -15.12 -4.11 -1.97
C ALA A 277 -14.09 -4.56 -2.99
N GLY A 278 -12.86 -4.74 -2.52
CA GLY A 278 -11.73 -5.17 -3.33
C GLY A 278 -10.74 -6.04 -2.57
N ILE A 279 -9.72 -6.49 -3.29
CA ILE A 279 -8.56 -7.16 -2.72
C ILE A 279 -7.36 -6.23 -2.88
N SER A 280 -7.05 -5.47 -1.84
CA SER A 280 -5.92 -4.51 -1.85
C SER A 280 -4.66 -5.06 -1.18
N ALA A 281 -4.79 -6.10 -0.37
CA ALA A 281 -3.70 -6.80 0.29
C ALA A 281 -3.42 -8.15 -0.36
N THR A 282 -2.17 -8.57 -0.37
CA THR A 282 -1.77 -9.89 -0.89
C THR A 282 -2.32 -11.00 0.01
N PRO A 283 -2.94 -12.03 -0.54
CA PRO A 283 -3.30 -13.20 0.25
C PRO A 283 -2.09 -13.89 0.88
N ALA A 284 -2.25 -14.50 2.04
CA ALA A 284 -1.25 -15.44 2.53
C ALA A 284 -1.45 -16.81 1.86
N LEU A 285 -0.33 -17.46 1.50
CA LEU A 285 -0.34 -18.81 0.94
C LEU A 285 0.29 -19.80 1.93
N TYR A 286 -0.45 -20.85 2.28
CA TYR A 286 0.10 -21.93 3.11
C TYR A 286 -0.50 -23.27 2.75
N LYS A 287 0.34 -24.23 2.39
CA LYS A 287 -0.05 -25.61 2.02
C LYS A 287 -1.19 -25.66 0.97
N GLY A 288 -1.09 -24.81 -0.07
CA GLY A 288 -2.05 -24.76 -1.16
C GLY A 288 -3.36 -24.07 -0.81
N VAL A 289 -3.49 -23.46 0.36
CA VAL A 289 -4.64 -22.63 0.76
C VAL A 289 -4.27 -21.15 0.67
N LEU A 290 -5.11 -20.38 0.00
CA LEU A 290 -5.02 -18.92 -0.08
C LEU A 290 -5.93 -18.30 0.98
N TYR A 291 -5.38 -17.50 1.87
CA TYR A 291 -6.13 -16.72 2.86
C TYR A 291 -6.26 -15.30 2.35
N VAL A 292 -7.42 -15.00 1.79
CA VAL A 292 -7.71 -13.77 1.03
C VAL A 292 -8.37 -12.74 1.94
N PRO A 293 -7.69 -11.61 2.25
CA PRO A 293 -8.29 -10.51 2.97
C PRO A 293 -9.13 -9.64 2.03
N THR A 294 -10.18 -9.00 2.56
CA THR A 294 -11.00 -8.04 1.80
C THR A 294 -10.99 -6.66 2.43
N SER A 295 -10.92 -5.67 1.57
CA SER A 295 -10.96 -4.24 1.88
C SER A 295 -12.02 -3.53 1.06
N SER A 296 -12.22 -2.24 1.31
CA SER A 296 -13.21 -1.45 0.61
C SER A 296 -12.76 -0.01 0.41
N LEU A 297 -13.30 0.61 -0.61
CA LEU A 297 -13.27 2.07 -0.82
C LEU A 297 -14.63 2.72 -0.46
N GLU A 298 -15.52 2.02 0.24
CA GLU A 298 -16.79 2.57 0.69
C GLU A 298 -16.60 3.75 1.66
N GLU A 299 -15.56 3.68 2.48
CA GLU A 299 -15.20 4.79 3.37
C GLU A 299 -15.05 6.12 2.63
N ALA A 300 -14.53 6.06 1.39
CA ALA A 300 -14.37 7.22 0.54
C ALA A 300 -15.67 7.61 -0.18
N SER A 301 -16.58 6.67 -0.43
CA SER A 301 -17.92 6.97 -0.94
C SER A 301 -18.73 7.81 0.05
N ALA A 302 -18.43 7.73 1.33
CA ALA A 302 -19.03 8.57 2.36
C ALA A 302 -18.74 10.08 2.20
N ALA A 303 -17.81 10.46 1.32
CA ALA A 303 -17.61 11.87 0.93
C ALA A 303 -18.78 12.45 0.15
N ASP A 304 -19.65 11.61 -0.42
CA ASP A 304 -20.93 12.05 -1.00
C ASP A 304 -21.99 12.16 0.10
N PRO A 305 -22.56 13.35 0.35
CA PRO A 305 -23.58 13.54 1.39
C PRO A 305 -24.89 12.78 1.13
N HIS A 306 -25.10 12.30 -0.10
CA HIS A 306 -26.28 11.50 -0.49
C HIS A 306 -26.01 9.99 -0.53
N TYR A 307 -24.77 9.57 -0.20
CA TYR A 307 -24.44 8.15 -0.14
C TYR A 307 -25.06 7.48 1.12
N PRO A 308 -25.83 6.37 0.98
CA PRO A 308 -26.36 5.64 2.12
C PRO A 308 -25.23 4.83 2.79
N CYS A 309 -24.57 5.43 3.76
CA CYS A 309 -23.36 4.89 4.39
C CYS A 309 -23.65 4.16 5.69
N CYS A 310 -23.05 3.03 6.02
CA CYS A 310 -22.15 2.22 5.23
C CYS A 310 -22.51 0.74 5.42
N THR A 311 -22.24 -0.10 4.44
CA THR A 311 -22.70 -1.50 4.44
C THR A 311 -21.58 -2.52 4.20
N PHE A 312 -20.35 -2.08 3.92
CA PHE A 312 -19.23 -2.99 3.74
C PHE A 312 -18.89 -3.74 5.02
N ARG A 313 -18.52 -4.99 4.84
CA ARG A 313 -18.01 -5.88 5.88
C ARG A 313 -16.64 -6.41 5.47
N GLY A 314 -15.63 -6.14 6.28
CA GLY A 314 -14.34 -6.80 6.13
C GLY A 314 -14.48 -8.32 6.28
N ALA A 315 -13.60 -9.07 5.63
CA ALA A 315 -13.56 -10.53 5.73
C ALA A 315 -12.18 -11.08 5.45
N VAL A 316 -11.94 -12.31 5.96
CA VAL A 316 -10.88 -13.19 5.48
C VAL A 316 -11.53 -14.47 4.95
N ILE A 317 -11.07 -14.92 3.78
CA ILE A 317 -11.65 -16.04 3.05
C ILE A 317 -10.55 -17.03 2.73
N ALA A 318 -10.70 -18.28 3.16
CA ALA A 318 -9.80 -19.35 2.75
C ALA A 318 -10.29 -20.00 1.46
N LEU A 319 -9.42 -20.03 0.46
CA LEU A 319 -9.69 -20.67 -0.83
C LEU A 319 -8.74 -21.83 -1.06
N ASP A 320 -9.24 -22.90 -1.64
CA ASP A 320 -8.40 -23.93 -2.25
C ASP A 320 -7.67 -23.32 -3.46
N GLY A 321 -6.34 -23.28 -3.44
CA GLY A 321 -5.54 -22.62 -4.46
C GLY A 321 -5.69 -23.22 -5.86
N LYS A 322 -5.93 -24.54 -5.96
CA LYS A 322 -6.07 -25.22 -7.25
C LYS A 322 -7.40 -24.96 -7.92
N THR A 323 -8.47 -24.88 -7.14
CA THR A 323 -9.85 -24.82 -7.67
C THR A 323 -10.55 -23.49 -7.46
N GLY A 324 -10.04 -22.62 -6.59
CA GLY A 324 -10.71 -21.39 -6.17
C GLY A 324 -11.95 -21.62 -5.30
N ARG A 325 -12.19 -22.86 -4.84
CA ARG A 325 -13.33 -23.20 -3.98
C ARG A 325 -13.13 -22.62 -2.58
N THR A 326 -14.16 -21.94 -2.06
CA THR A 326 -14.16 -21.43 -0.69
C THR A 326 -14.17 -22.61 0.30
N LEU A 327 -13.20 -22.61 1.20
CA LEU A 327 -13.11 -23.57 2.32
C LEU A 327 -13.84 -23.04 3.53
N TRP A 328 -13.61 -21.77 3.89
CA TRP A 328 -14.32 -21.02 4.91
C TRP A 328 -14.27 -19.51 4.65
N LYS A 329 -15.18 -18.77 5.26
CA LYS A 329 -15.21 -17.31 5.25
C LYS A 329 -15.51 -16.79 6.65
N ARG A 330 -14.73 -15.81 7.12
CA ARG A 330 -14.94 -15.12 8.39
C ARG A 330 -15.11 -13.63 8.15
N TRP A 331 -16.25 -13.10 8.57
CA TRP A 331 -16.52 -11.68 8.60
C TRP A 331 -15.84 -11.03 9.82
N THR A 332 -15.33 -9.80 9.67
CA THR A 332 -14.70 -9.03 10.75
C THR A 332 -15.71 -8.22 11.56
N VAL A 333 -16.89 -8.00 10.99
CA VAL A 333 -17.96 -7.21 11.59
C VAL A 333 -19.32 -7.88 11.33
N GLY A 334 -20.28 -7.57 12.18
CA GLY A 334 -21.67 -8.04 12.08
C GLY A 334 -22.37 -7.55 10.81
N GLU A 335 -23.57 -8.02 10.55
CA GLU A 335 -24.37 -7.60 9.41
C GLU A 335 -24.89 -6.18 9.63
N PRO A 336 -24.69 -5.24 8.68
CA PRO A 336 -25.18 -3.88 8.78
C PRO A 336 -26.71 -3.84 8.79
N LYS A 337 -27.23 -3.01 9.68
CA LYS A 337 -28.68 -2.75 9.81
C LYS A 337 -28.94 -1.25 9.67
N PRO A 338 -30.14 -0.83 9.29
CA PRO A 338 -30.52 0.57 9.32
C PRO A 338 -30.34 1.18 10.71
N LEU A 339 -29.65 2.33 10.79
CA LEU A 339 -29.43 3.11 12.01
C LEU A 339 -30.30 4.38 12.06
N GLY A 340 -31.17 4.59 11.07
CA GLY A 340 -32.00 5.77 10.91
C GLY A 340 -31.67 6.57 9.66
N ALA A 341 -32.42 7.64 9.44
CA ALA A 341 -32.18 8.56 8.34
C ALA A 341 -31.03 9.53 8.66
N SER A 342 -30.29 9.95 7.64
CA SER A 342 -29.39 11.09 7.70
C SER A 342 -30.13 12.41 7.59
N ALA A 343 -29.45 13.53 7.80
CA ALA A 343 -30.01 14.87 7.57
C ALA A 343 -30.40 15.14 6.10
N ASN A 344 -29.89 14.33 5.17
CA ASN A 344 -30.19 14.41 3.73
C ASN A 344 -31.17 13.30 3.27
N ASP A 345 -31.99 12.75 4.18
CA ASP A 345 -32.98 11.70 3.94
C ASP A 345 -32.41 10.41 3.34
N THR A 346 -31.11 10.16 3.49
CA THR A 346 -30.48 8.87 3.16
C THR A 346 -30.46 7.96 4.38
N THR A 347 -30.50 6.64 4.15
CA THR A 347 -30.43 5.68 5.25
C THR A 347 -28.98 5.51 5.70
N LYS A 348 -28.72 5.66 7.01
CA LYS A 348 -27.48 5.23 7.65
C LYS A 348 -27.55 3.74 7.96
N PHE A 349 -26.44 3.04 7.78
CA PHE A 349 -26.30 1.63 8.10
C PHE A 349 -25.12 1.39 9.02
N GLY A 350 -25.14 0.28 9.77
CA GLY A 350 -24.04 -0.18 10.60
C GLY A 350 -24.39 -1.45 11.38
N PRO A 351 -23.38 -2.10 12.00
CA PRO A 351 -21.97 -1.77 11.95
C PRO A 351 -21.33 -2.10 10.59
N SER A 352 -20.32 -1.33 10.16
CA SER A 352 -19.63 -1.56 8.88
C SER A 352 -18.15 -1.20 8.96
N GLY A 353 -17.39 -1.52 7.91
CA GLY A 353 -15.96 -1.30 7.85
C GLY A 353 -15.16 -2.50 8.33
N VAL A 354 -14.21 -2.27 9.25
CA VAL A 354 -13.29 -3.27 9.83
C VAL A 354 -12.59 -4.05 8.72
N ALA A 355 -12.06 -3.31 7.76
CA ALA A 355 -11.39 -3.84 6.58
C ALA A 355 -10.10 -4.58 6.94
N VAL A 356 -9.75 -5.63 6.18
CA VAL A 356 -8.44 -6.27 6.25
C VAL A 356 -7.69 -5.88 4.98
N TRP A 357 -6.86 -4.84 5.06
CA TRP A 357 -6.13 -4.30 3.91
C TRP A 357 -4.61 -4.47 4.02
N ASN A 358 -4.18 -5.30 4.94
CA ASN A 358 -2.82 -5.79 5.13
C ASN A 358 -2.75 -7.31 4.88
N THR A 359 -1.55 -7.79 4.53
CA THR A 359 -1.30 -9.21 4.27
C THR A 359 -1.30 -10.00 5.59
N PRO A 360 -2.08 -11.08 5.71
CA PRO A 360 -2.03 -11.94 6.88
C PRO A 360 -0.69 -12.69 6.99
N SER A 361 -0.23 -12.96 8.20
CA SER A 361 0.87 -13.89 8.50
C SER A 361 0.35 -15.22 9.02
N VAL A 362 1.12 -16.28 8.81
CA VAL A 362 0.80 -17.64 9.25
C VAL A 362 1.76 -18.05 10.36
N ASP A 363 1.24 -18.22 11.57
CA ASP A 363 1.96 -18.88 12.65
C ASP A 363 1.84 -20.40 12.48
N VAL A 364 2.83 -20.95 11.80
CA VAL A 364 2.87 -22.38 11.48
C VAL A 364 2.91 -23.25 12.74
N LYS A 365 3.63 -22.78 13.76
CA LYS A 365 3.82 -23.50 15.05
C LYS A 365 2.50 -23.68 15.78
N ARG A 366 1.64 -22.64 15.78
CA ARG A 366 0.35 -22.65 16.50
C ARG A 366 -0.82 -22.97 15.58
N GLY A 367 -0.61 -23.08 14.26
CA GLY A 367 -1.67 -23.36 13.28
C GLY A 367 -2.69 -22.25 13.20
N GLN A 368 -2.26 -21.00 13.24
CA GLN A 368 -3.14 -19.83 13.21
C GLN A 368 -2.75 -18.82 12.13
N LEU A 369 -3.76 -18.12 11.63
CA LEU A 369 -3.66 -16.98 10.73
C LEU A 369 -3.76 -15.71 11.57
N ILE A 370 -2.80 -14.82 11.44
CA ILE A 370 -2.78 -13.55 12.18
C ILE A 370 -2.86 -12.39 11.18
N PHE A 371 -3.74 -11.45 11.45
CA PHE A 371 -3.90 -10.23 10.64
C PHE A 371 -4.34 -9.08 11.54
N ALA A 372 -4.26 -7.88 11.00
CA ALA A 372 -4.76 -6.70 11.68
C ALA A 372 -5.87 -6.03 10.85
N THR A 373 -6.66 -5.19 11.49
CA THR A 373 -7.86 -4.60 10.90
C THR A 373 -7.80 -3.09 10.90
N GLY A 374 -8.58 -2.49 10.02
CA GLY A 374 -8.86 -1.06 10.03
C GLY A 374 -10.01 -0.68 10.97
N ASN A 375 -10.33 0.59 10.93
CA ASN A 375 -11.36 1.23 11.71
C ASN A 375 -12.78 0.81 11.28
N THR A 376 -13.74 1.27 12.04
CA THR A 376 -15.17 1.16 11.75
C THR A 376 -15.64 2.38 10.95
N TYR A 377 -16.36 2.15 9.84
CA TYR A 377 -16.90 3.22 8.99
C TYR A 377 -18.20 3.81 9.55
N SER A 378 -18.99 2.97 10.22
CA SER A 378 -20.23 3.34 10.91
C SER A 378 -20.59 2.26 11.91
N ALA A 379 -21.15 2.67 13.05
CA ALA A 379 -21.68 1.76 14.08
C ALA A 379 -22.76 2.45 14.89
N PRO A 380 -23.64 1.69 15.59
CA PRO A 380 -24.42 2.23 16.69
C PRO A 380 -23.50 2.87 17.76
N ALA A 381 -23.95 3.93 18.40
CA ALA A 381 -23.15 4.69 19.35
C ALA A 381 -22.65 3.84 20.54
N ASP A 382 -23.36 2.80 20.89
CA ASP A 382 -23.13 1.92 22.05
C ASP A 382 -22.53 0.55 21.70
N ALA A 383 -22.23 0.30 20.41
CA ALA A 383 -21.85 -1.04 19.95
C ALA A 383 -20.68 -1.01 18.95
N MET A 384 -19.49 -0.67 19.44
CA MET A 384 -18.26 -0.77 18.62
C MET A 384 -17.93 -2.22 18.31
N PRO A 385 -17.61 -2.53 17.03
CA PRO A 385 -17.13 -3.86 16.65
C PRO A 385 -15.81 -4.20 17.38
N PRO A 386 -15.71 -5.38 18.02
CA PRO A 386 -14.54 -5.73 18.85
C PRO A 386 -13.27 -5.95 18.03
N TRP A 387 -13.40 -6.14 16.72
CA TRP A 387 -12.24 -6.29 15.83
C TRP A 387 -11.87 -4.99 15.10
N SER A 388 -12.48 -3.85 15.44
CA SER A 388 -12.06 -2.54 14.92
C SER A 388 -10.68 -2.18 15.48
N ASN A 389 -9.74 -1.80 14.60
CA ASN A 389 -8.36 -1.47 14.98
C ASN A 389 -7.72 -2.52 15.90
N ALA A 390 -7.83 -3.77 15.53
CA ALA A 390 -7.42 -4.93 16.30
C ALA A 390 -6.39 -5.79 15.58
N VAL A 391 -5.65 -6.58 16.36
CA VAL A 391 -4.91 -7.75 15.86
C VAL A 391 -5.74 -8.98 16.20
N VAL A 392 -5.92 -9.85 15.21
CA VAL A 392 -6.82 -11.00 15.28
C VAL A 392 -6.09 -12.27 14.86
N ALA A 393 -6.30 -13.36 15.58
CA ALA A 393 -5.83 -14.69 15.22
C ALA A 393 -7.00 -15.65 14.99
N LEU A 394 -6.97 -16.33 13.84
CA LEU A 394 -7.93 -17.36 13.48
C LEU A 394 -7.26 -18.73 13.35
N ASP A 395 -7.99 -19.76 13.63
CA ASP A 395 -7.56 -21.14 13.31
C ASP A 395 -7.48 -21.31 11.78
N LEU A 396 -6.33 -21.80 11.28
CA LEU A 396 -6.09 -21.95 9.85
C LEU A 396 -7.09 -22.85 9.13
N LYS A 397 -7.56 -23.92 9.79
CA LYS A 397 -8.42 -24.93 9.17
C LYS A 397 -9.89 -24.51 9.15
N THR A 398 -10.33 -23.83 10.21
CA THR A 398 -11.76 -23.59 10.46
C THR A 398 -12.19 -22.12 10.36
N GLY A 399 -11.24 -21.19 10.37
CA GLY A 399 -11.53 -19.74 10.46
C GLY A 399 -12.16 -19.32 11.79
N ARG A 400 -12.17 -20.20 12.81
CA ARG A 400 -12.66 -19.82 14.13
C ARG A 400 -11.65 -18.92 14.82
N GLU A 401 -12.15 -17.91 15.50
CA GLU A 401 -11.33 -17.02 16.32
C GLU A 401 -10.63 -17.80 17.42
N ARG A 402 -9.34 -17.50 17.61
CA ARG A 402 -8.55 -17.97 18.75
C ARG A 402 -8.39 -16.88 19.78
N TRP A 403 -8.07 -15.67 19.31
CA TRP A 403 -7.99 -14.46 20.12
C TRP A 403 -8.08 -13.21 19.23
N HIS A 404 -8.42 -12.10 19.84
CA HIS A 404 -8.24 -10.76 19.29
C HIS A 404 -7.82 -9.79 20.38
N ASN A 405 -7.20 -8.67 20.00
CA ASN A 405 -6.90 -7.56 20.88
C ASN A 405 -7.16 -6.25 20.13
N GLN A 406 -8.16 -5.49 20.57
CA GLN A 406 -8.48 -4.16 20.08
C GLN A 406 -7.52 -3.15 20.70
N LEU A 407 -6.66 -2.54 19.90
CA LEU A 407 -5.56 -1.68 20.37
C LEU A 407 -5.89 -0.19 20.31
N THR A 408 -6.91 0.19 19.53
CA THR A 408 -7.46 1.56 19.52
C THR A 408 -8.98 1.47 19.60
N GLN A 409 -9.54 2.13 20.63
CA GLN A 409 -10.99 2.22 20.83
C GLN A 409 -11.52 3.57 20.33
N GLY A 410 -12.80 3.61 19.95
CA GLY A 410 -13.50 4.83 19.59
C GLY A 410 -13.09 5.43 18.23
N ASP A 411 -12.32 4.73 17.41
CA ASP A 411 -11.93 5.18 16.07
C ASP A 411 -13.02 4.83 15.04
N LEU A 412 -13.98 5.73 14.96
CA LEU A 412 -15.07 5.73 13.98
C LEU A 412 -14.71 6.76 12.92
N TRP A 413 -14.41 6.33 11.70
CA TRP A 413 -13.98 7.25 10.67
C TRP A 413 -14.39 6.80 9.26
N ASN A 414 -14.73 7.78 8.44
CA ASN A 414 -14.85 7.69 6.99
C ASN A 414 -14.60 9.09 6.38
N TYR A 415 -14.53 9.20 5.06
CA TYR A 415 -14.25 10.47 4.39
C TYR A 415 -15.30 11.56 4.63
N GLY A 416 -16.51 11.23 5.06
CA GLY A 416 -17.50 12.22 5.54
C GLY A 416 -16.99 13.06 6.71
N CYS A 417 -16.01 12.56 7.47
CA CYS A 417 -15.45 13.27 8.61
C CYS A 417 -14.55 14.45 8.22
N ILE A 418 -13.94 14.41 7.03
CA ILE A 418 -13.03 15.46 6.52
C ILE A 418 -13.65 16.33 5.43
N VAL A 419 -14.87 16.00 4.95
CA VAL A 419 -15.56 16.73 3.90
C VAL A 419 -16.74 17.47 4.51
N LYS A 420 -16.72 18.79 4.59
CA LYS A 420 -17.76 19.60 5.26
C LYS A 420 -19.18 19.26 4.79
N VAL A 421 -19.39 19.19 3.48
CA VAL A 421 -20.73 18.92 2.90
C VAL A 421 -21.21 17.49 3.19
N ALA A 422 -20.30 16.56 3.49
CA ALA A 422 -20.59 15.16 3.80
C ALA A 422 -20.51 14.84 5.29
N LYS A 423 -20.38 15.84 6.18
CA LYS A 423 -20.31 15.65 7.65
C LYS A 423 -21.50 14.85 8.19
N VAL A 424 -22.61 14.85 7.48
CA VAL A 424 -23.79 14.02 7.71
C VAL A 424 -23.47 12.52 7.75
N ASN A 425 -22.47 12.06 7.01
CA ASN A 425 -22.04 10.66 6.95
C ASN A 425 -20.94 10.34 7.96
N CYS A 426 -20.33 11.34 8.62
CA CYS A 426 -19.33 11.09 9.66
C CYS A 426 -19.99 10.44 10.88
N PRO A 427 -19.49 9.31 11.38
CA PRO A 427 -20.02 8.69 12.60
C PRO A 427 -19.51 9.45 13.83
N GLY A 428 -20.43 10.08 14.57
CA GLY A 428 -20.11 10.87 15.76
C GLY A 428 -19.18 12.07 15.45
N GLU A 429 -18.16 12.26 16.26
CA GLU A 429 -17.16 13.34 16.08
C GLU A 429 -16.06 12.97 15.07
N GLY A 430 -16.01 11.72 14.65
CA GLY A 430 -14.94 11.17 13.85
C GLY A 430 -13.73 10.72 14.67
N GLY A 431 -13.04 9.70 14.21
CA GLY A 431 -11.80 9.21 14.81
C GLY A 431 -10.56 9.72 14.05
N PRO A 432 -9.37 9.33 14.52
CA PRO A 432 -8.10 9.72 13.89
C PRO A 432 -7.69 8.87 12.69
N ASP A 433 -8.47 7.86 12.29
CA ASP A 433 -8.14 6.91 11.21
C ASP A 433 -6.84 6.13 11.49
N PHE A 434 -6.74 5.52 12.65
CA PHE A 434 -5.54 4.78 13.09
C PHE A 434 -5.57 3.30 12.71
N ASP A 435 -5.84 3.02 11.47
CA ASP A 435 -5.79 1.66 10.91
C ASP A 435 -4.45 0.95 11.14
N PHE A 436 -4.51 -0.38 11.19
CA PHE A 436 -3.35 -1.23 10.97
C PHE A 436 -3.17 -1.48 9.46
N GLY A 437 -2.37 -0.64 8.80
CA GLY A 437 -2.04 -0.80 7.39
C GLY A 437 -0.86 -1.74 7.15
N ALA A 438 0.07 -1.81 8.11
CA ALA A 438 1.19 -2.73 8.06
C ALA A 438 0.72 -4.17 8.29
N HIS A 439 1.31 -5.13 7.55
CA HIS A 439 1.10 -6.55 7.80
C HIS A 439 1.64 -6.95 9.17
N THR A 440 1.09 -8.01 9.76
CA THR A 440 1.61 -8.59 10.99
C THR A 440 2.83 -9.46 10.70
N VAL A 441 3.73 -9.59 11.68
CA VAL A 441 4.93 -10.42 11.59
C VAL A 441 4.99 -11.37 12.78
N VAL A 442 5.25 -12.65 12.55
CA VAL A 442 5.58 -13.59 13.62
C VAL A 442 7.10 -13.65 13.75
N ALA A 443 7.64 -12.83 14.66
CA ALA A 443 9.08 -12.73 14.89
C ALA A 443 9.55 -13.78 15.88
N HIS A 444 10.67 -14.45 15.55
CA HIS A 444 11.34 -15.39 16.45
C HIS A 444 12.41 -14.65 17.25
N THR A 445 12.38 -14.77 18.57
CA THR A 445 13.35 -14.17 19.48
C THR A 445 13.92 -15.18 20.46
N ALA A 446 15.01 -14.84 21.11
CA ALA A 446 15.60 -15.69 22.16
C ALA A 446 14.67 -15.90 23.38
N ARG A 447 13.66 -15.01 23.56
CA ARG A 447 12.67 -15.07 24.65
C ARG A 447 11.36 -15.74 24.22
N GLY A 448 11.27 -16.24 22.99
CA GLY A 448 10.06 -16.81 22.40
C GLY A 448 9.57 -16.02 21.19
N ASP A 449 8.46 -16.48 20.62
CA ASP A 449 7.85 -15.83 19.47
C ASP A 449 7.06 -14.57 19.89
N VAL A 450 7.07 -13.55 19.05
CA VAL A 450 6.32 -12.29 19.26
C VAL A 450 5.57 -11.95 17.97
N VAL A 451 4.31 -11.56 18.07
CA VAL A 451 3.58 -10.96 16.95
C VAL A 451 3.86 -9.47 16.95
N LEU A 452 4.48 -8.98 15.88
CA LEU A 452 4.71 -7.55 15.67
C LEU A 452 3.56 -6.98 14.85
N ALA A 453 3.09 -5.80 15.23
CA ALA A 453 2.10 -5.02 14.50
C ALA A 453 2.46 -3.53 14.51
N GLY A 454 2.24 -2.85 13.39
CA GLY A 454 2.48 -1.42 13.23
C GLY A 454 1.19 -0.70 12.86
N GLN A 455 0.93 0.45 13.47
CA GLN A 455 -0.31 1.20 13.31
C GLN A 455 -0.05 2.62 12.78
N LYS A 456 -1.01 3.17 12.04
CA LYS A 456 -1.02 4.57 11.59
C LYS A 456 -0.87 5.58 12.75
N SER A 457 -1.17 5.18 13.98
CA SER A 457 -0.92 6.00 15.18
C SER A 457 0.56 6.28 15.45
N GLY A 458 1.48 5.64 14.73
CA GLY A 458 2.92 5.72 14.97
C GLY A 458 3.40 4.79 16.09
N VAL A 459 2.55 3.87 16.56
CA VAL A 459 2.89 2.89 17.60
C VAL A 459 3.17 1.53 17.00
N ALA A 460 4.30 0.95 17.40
CA ALA A 460 4.64 -0.45 17.19
C ALA A 460 4.27 -1.27 18.43
N TYR A 461 3.73 -2.47 18.21
CA TYR A 461 3.30 -3.39 19.25
C TYR A 461 4.00 -4.73 19.10
N GLY A 462 4.32 -5.34 20.24
CA GLY A 462 4.65 -6.76 20.36
C GLY A 462 3.59 -7.46 21.19
N LEU A 463 3.00 -8.53 20.64
CA LEU A 463 1.94 -9.29 21.30
C LEU A 463 2.37 -10.76 21.49
N ASP A 464 1.84 -11.38 22.53
CA ASP A 464 1.96 -12.82 22.74
C ASP A 464 1.14 -13.57 21.68
N PRO A 465 1.78 -14.39 20.83
CA PRO A 465 1.07 -15.13 19.79
C PRO A 465 0.07 -16.18 20.31
N ALA A 466 0.13 -16.57 21.59
CA ALA A 466 -0.78 -17.56 22.16
C ALA A 466 -2.15 -16.97 22.52
N ASN A 467 -2.21 -15.69 22.91
CA ASN A 467 -3.42 -15.09 23.48
C ASN A 467 -3.65 -13.62 23.08
N GLY A 468 -2.75 -13.02 22.30
CA GLY A 468 -2.86 -11.64 21.83
C GLY A 468 -2.55 -10.57 22.89
N LYS A 469 -2.08 -10.92 24.09
CA LYS A 469 -1.72 -9.96 25.13
C LYS A 469 -0.56 -9.07 24.67
N VAL A 470 -0.66 -7.76 24.87
CA VAL A 470 0.44 -6.82 24.60
C VAL A 470 1.58 -7.10 25.57
N LEU A 471 2.74 -7.44 25.02
CA LEU A 471 4.00 -7.60 25.76
C LEU A 471 4.72 -6.26 25.90
N TRP A 472 4.68 -5.46 24.84
CA TRP A 472 5.25 -4.12 24.79
C TRP A 472 4.57 -3.27 23.71
N GLN A 473 4.68 -1.95 23.85
CA GLN A 473 4.33 -0.96 22.85
C GLN A 473 5.37 0.15 22.81
N THR A 474 5.71 0.65 21.63
CA THR A 474 6.70 1.71 21.43
C THR A 474 6.18 2.72 20.43
N ARG A 475 6.00 3.98 20.86
CA ARG A 475 5.64 5.08 19.98
C ARG A 475 6.87 5.59 19.27
N LEU A 476 6.82 5.66 17.95
CA LEU A 476 7.93 6.08 17.08
C LEU A 476 7.64 7.38 16.34
N GLY A 477 6.36 7.73 16.15
CA GLY A 477 5.94 8.90 15.41
C GLY A 477 4.62 9.48 15.92
N ARG A 478 4.21 10.61 15.33
CA ARG A 478 2.93 11.26 15.61
C ARG A 478 1.75 10.43 15.12
N GLY A 479 1.86 9.88 13.92
CA GLY A 479 0.78 9.22 13.22
C GLY A 479 -0.09 10.17 12.40
N GLY A 480 -1.20 9.63 11.89
CA GLY A 480 -2.19 10.31 11.06
C GLY A 480 -2.77 9.37 10.02
N ALA A 481 -3.82 9.80 9.33
CA ALA A 481 -4.54 9.00 8.32
C ALA A 481 -3.62 8.43 7.21
N THR A 482 -2.57 9.14 6.84
CA THR A 482 -1.53 8.66 5.92
C THR A 482 -0.14 8.59 6.56
N GLY A 483 -0.07 8.74 7.88
CA GLY A 483 1.14 8.80 8.69
C GLY A 483 1.48 7.51 9.43
N GLY A 484 2.36 7.62 10.40
CA GLY A 484 2.75 6.55 11.31
C GLY A 484 3.41 5.34 10.65
N ILE A 485 3.15 4.15 11.17
CA ILE A 485 3.63 2.88 10.60
C ILE A 485 2.58 2.40 9.60
N HIS A 486 2.68 2.89 8.36
CA HIS A 486 1.61 2.75 7.38
C HIS A 486 1.68 1.43 6.59
N PHE A 487 2.88 1.04 6.13
CA PHE A 487 3.09 -0.17 5.35
C PHE A 487 4.30 -0.94 5.90
N GLY A 488 4.15 -2.21 6.01
CA GLY A 488 5.13 -3.26 6.22
C GLY A 488 6.31 -2.97 7.17
N LEU A 489 6.61 -3.92 8.02
CA LEU A 489 7.84 -3.97 8.80
C LEU A 489 8.57 -5.28 8.50
N ALA A 490 9.83 -5.38 8.88
CA ALA A 490 10.60 -6.61 8.76
C ALA A 490 11.14 -7.03 10.11
N ALA A 491 11.42 -8.33 10.27
CA ALA A 491 12.05 -8.84 11.47
C ALA A 491 13.10 -9.90 11.15
N ARG A 492 14.27 -9.79 11.78
CA ARG A 492 15.33 -10.78 11.67
C ARG A 492 16.22 -10.79 12.91
N ASP A 493 16.63 -11.96 13.34
CA ASP A 493 17.61 -12.17 14.43
C ASP A 493 17.25 -11.35 15.68
N GLY A 494 15.97 -11.36 16.08
CA GLY A 494 15.45 -10.64 17.23
C GLY A 494 15.40 -9.11 17.07
N THR A 495 15.56 -8.58 15.86
CA THR A 495 15.41 -7.15 15.55
C THR A 495 14.19 -6.93 14.67
N ALA A 496 13.34 -5.96 15.03
CA ALA A 496 12.26 -5.45 14.20
C ALA A 496 12.70 -4.14 13.53
N PHE A 497 12.56 -4.05 12.20
CA PHE A 497 12.84 -2.85 11.41
C PHE A 497 11.52 -2.20 11.02
N VAL A 498 11.30 -0.99 11.53
CA VAL A 498 10.00 -0.31 11.49
C VAL A 498 10.11 1.00 10.70
N PRO A 499 9.50 1.09 9.52
CA PRO A 499 9.45 2.32 8.75
C PRO A 499 8.35 3.24 9.31
N VAL A 500 8.65 4.53 9.42
CA VAL A 500 7.68 5.55 9.86
C VAL A 500 7.51 6.58 8.75
N ASN A 501 6.25 6.73 8.31
CA ASN A 501 5.83 7.67 7.27
C ASN A 501 5.15 8.90 7.88
N ASP A 502 5.71 9.43 8.95
CA ASP A 502 5.12 10.61 9.58
C ASP A 502 5.11 11.80 8.64
N ILE A 503 3.93 12.37 8.48
CA ILE A 503 3.68 13.60 7.74
C ILE A 503 2.82 14.52 8.60
N PRO A 504 2.82 15.85 8.36
CA PRO A 504 1.89 16.74 9.02
C PRO A 504 0.43 16.32 8.79
N ASP A 505 -0.31 16.09 9.86
CA ASP A 505 -1.75 15.84 9.85
C ASP A 505 -2.41 16.82 10.84
N PRO A 506 -3.28 17.73 10.36
CA PRO A 506 -3.90 18.73 11.22
C PRO A 506 -4.84 18.15 12.28
N ASN A 507 -5.31 16.90 12.08
CA ASN A 507 -6.23 16.23 13.00
C ASN A 507 -5.51 15.46 14.12
N VAL A 508 -4.18 15.36 14.04
CA VAL A 508 -3.38 14.61 15.01
C VAL A 508 -2.33 15.49 15.65
N ASN A 509 -2.41 15.63 16.97
CA ASN A 509 -1.52 16.46 17.78
C ASN A 509 -0.75 15.63 18.82
N GLY A 510 0.22 16.25 19.47
CA GLY A 510 0.89 15.75 20.67
C GLY A 510 2.30 15.24 20.43
N PHE A 511 2.52 14.17 19.70
CA PHE A 511 3.87 13.63 19.49
C PHE A 511 4.58 14.35 18.34
N PRO A 512 5.93 14.49 18.38
CA PRO A 512 6.70 15.07 17.26
C PRO A 512 6.57 14.24 15.98
N ILE A 513 6.59 14.90 14.82
CA ILE A 513 6.75 14.25 13.52
C ILE A 513 8.16 13.66 13.46
N SER A 514 8.27 12.37 13.20
CA SER A 514 9.53 11.62 13.30
C SER A 514 9.65 10.56 12.19
N PRO A 515 9.63 10.97 10.89
CA PRO A 515 9.78 10.02 9.80
C PRO A 515 11.17 9.40 9.80
N GLY A 516 11.29 8.13 9.46
CA GLY A 516 12.57 7.43 9.41
C GLY A 516 12.45 5.92 9.56
N LEU A 517 13.60 5.26 9.61
CA LEU A 517 13.71 3.83 9.89
C LEU A 517 14.20 3.61 11.31
N TYR A 518 13.51 2.73 12.03
CA TYR A 518 13.82 2.41 13.42
C TYR A 518 14.09 0.91 13.57
N ALA A 519 15.12 0.55 14.33
CA ALA A 519 15.31 -0.83 14.76
C ALA A 519 14.95 -0.97 16.23
N LEU A 520 14.09 -1.94 16.51
CA LEU A 520 13.66 -2.29 17.86
C LEU A 520 14.13 -3.70 18.22
N ASP A 521 14.39 -3.94 19.47
CA ASP A 521 14.47 -5.29 20.02
C ASP A 521 13.07 -5.92 19.93
N ALA A 522 12.92 -6.99 19.16
CA ALA A 522 11.62 -7.59 18.89
C ALA A 522 10.96 -8.20 20.14
N ALA A 523 11.76 -8.57 21.16
CA ALA A 523 11.24 -9.15 22.39
C ALA A 523 10.77 -8.11 23.42
N THR A 524 11.32 -6.89 23.36
CA THR A 524 11.11 -5.87 24.41
C THR A 524 10.57 -4.54 23.91
N GLY A 525 10.62 -4.30 22.59
CA GLY A 525 10.28 -3.01 21.98
C GLY A 525 11.32 -1.90 22.20
N ALA A 526 12.44 -2.19 22.87
CA ALA A 526 13.49 -1.22 23.11
C ALA A 526 14.17 -0.81 21.79
N ARG A 527 14.35 0.51 21.58
CA ARG A 527 14.98 1.04 20.39
C ARG A 527 16.50 0.74 20.40
N ARG A 528 16.97 0.02 19.38
CA ARG A 528 18.39 -0.27 19.16
C ARG A 528 19.09 0.88 18.44
N TRP A 529 18.47 1.39 17.37
CA TRP A 529 18.94 2.56 16.62
C TRP A 529 17.77 3.25 15.88
N ALA A 530 18.05 4.46 15.39
CA ALA A 530 17.17 5.22 14.51
C ALA A 530 17.96 5.84 13.36
N ALA A 531 17.37 5.84 12.17
CA ALA A 531 17.85 6.54 10.98
C ALA A 531 16.76 7.52 10.51
N PRO A 532 16.74 8.77 11.01
CA PRO A 532 15.75 9.77 10.65
C PRO A 532 15.80 10.07 9.14
N ALA A 533 14.64 10.30 8.54
CA ALA A 533 14.55 10.77 7.17
C ALA A 533 14.94 12.26 7.09
N SER A 534 15.57 12.65 5.97
CA SER A 534 16.05 14.02 5.76
C SER A 534 15.10 14.82 4.88
N GLU A 535 14.75 16.02 5.31
CA GLU A 535 13.97 16.98 4.52
C GLU A 535 14.74 17.51 3.29
N THR A 536 16.07 17.39 3.28
CA THR A 536 16.92 17.87 2.18
C THR A 536 16.66 17.14 0.86
N THR A 537 16.16 15.91 0.90
CA THR A 537 15.83 15.12 -0.30
C THR A 537 14.62 15.67 -1.07
N CYS A 538 13.81 16.49 -0.41
CA CYS A 538 12.68 17.19 -1.02
C CYS A 538 12.97 18.67 -1.34
N ALA A 539 14.21 19.12 -1.19
CA ALA A 539 14.59 20.50 -1.54
C ALA A 539 14.35 20.76 -3.04
N GLY A 540 13.59 21.82 -3.35
CA GLY A 540 13.23 22.18 -4.72
C GLY A 540 12.16 21.31 -5.39
N ARG A 541 11.56 20.37 -4.67
CA ARG A 541 10.45 19.53 -5.15
C ARG A 541 9.11 20.02 -4.63
N PRO A 542 8.01 19.80 -5.40
CA PRO A 542 6.69 20.24 -4.98
C PRO A 542 6.23 19.49 -3.71
N ARG A 543 5.47 20.20 -2.86
CA ARG A 543 4.77 19.65 -1.70
C ARG A 543 3.27 19.73 -1.94
N PRO A 544 2.49 18.74 -1.54
CA PRO A 544 2.83 17.59 -0.67
C PRO A 544 3.35 16.34 -1.41
N GLU A 545 3.64 16.39 -2.70
CA GLU A 545 4.04 15.22 -3.50
C GLU A 545 5.37 14.63 -3.01
N CYS A 546 6.33 15.47 -2.64
CA CYS A 546 7.59 15.05 -2.02
C CYS A 546 7.53 15.17 -0.50
N MET A 547 7.62 14.04 0.17
CA MET A 547 7.72 13.92 1.64
C MET A 547 8.77 12.86 1.95
N PRO A 548 9.68 13.09 2.90
CA PRO A 548 10.79 12.16 3.15
C PRO A 548 10.38 10.91 3.93
N GLY A 549 9.10 10.77 4.30
CA GLY A 549 8.60 9.65 5.07
C GLY A 549 8.77 8.29 4.39
N LEU A 550 9.06 7.26 5.19
CA LEU A 550 9.21 5.90 4.71
C LEU A 550 7.84 5.24 4.56
N GLY A 551 7.27 5.40 3.38
CA GLY A 551 5.93 4.90 3.05
C GLY A 551 5.91 3.54 2.34
N ALA A 552 7.04 2.85 2.20
CA ALA A 552 7.14 1.54 1.58
C ALA A 552 7.36 0.42 2.60
N GLY A 553 7.10 -0.84 2.18
CA GLY A 553 7.48 -2.01 2.94
C GLY A 553 9.01 -2.09 3.11
N VAL A 554 9.44 -2.78 4.17
CA VAL A 554 10.85 -3.03 4.47
C VAL A 554 11.15 -4.49 4.18
N SER A 555 12.33 -4.77 3.62
CA SER A 555 12.91 -6.11 3.57
C SER A 555 14.30 -6.12 4.17
N THR A 556 14.77 -7.29 4.62
CA THR A 556 16.05 -7.41 5.30
C THR A 556 16.81 -8.68 4.93
N THR A 557 18.12 -8.60 4.98
CA THR A 557 19.03 -9.76 5.07
C THR A 557 19.66 -9.76 6.48
N SER A 558 20.64 -10.61 6.76
CA SER A 558 21.34 -10.55 8.06
C SER A 558 22.10 -9.24 8.28
N ARG A 559 22.46 -8.53 7.21
CA ARG A 559 23.35 -7.36 7.25
C ARG A 559 22.78 -6.10 6.60
N LEU A 560 21.71 -6.22 5.79
CA LEU A 560 21.13 -5.11 5.03
C LEU A 560 19.65 -4.93 5.37
N VAL A 561 19.19 -3.69 5.38
CA VAL A 561 17.76 -3.31 5.42
C VAL A 561 17.46 -2.43 4.22
N LEU A 562 16.40 -2.76 3.49
CA LEU A 562 16.02 -2.10 2.25
C LEU A 562 14.62 -1.52 2.36
N THR A 563 14.44 -0.27 1.96
CA THR A 563 13.11 0.34 1.87
C THR A 563 13.12 1.51 0.89
N GLY A 564 11.94 1.87 0.40
CA GLY A 564 11.71 3.08 -0.36
C GLY A 564 11.05 4.16 0.48
N ALA A 565 11.03 5.37 -0.04
CA ALA A 565 10.43 6.52 0.62
C ALA A 565 9.56 7.35 -0.33
N ALA A 566 8.69 8.16 0.23
CA ALA A 566 7.77 8.99 -0.54
C ALA A 566 8.48 10.16 -1.27
N ASP A 567 9.74 10.43 -0.93
CA ASP A 567 10.62 11.34 -1.68
C ASP A 567 11.20 10.73 -2.97
N GLY A 568 10.86 9.46 -3.27
CA GLY A 568 11.36 8.71 -4.43
C GLY A 568 12.71 8.05 -4.23
N HIS A 569 13.29 8.11 -3.06
CA HIS A 569 14.58 7.49 -2.76
C HIS A 569 14.42 6.02 -2.35
N LEU A 570 15.22 5.18 -2.99
CA LEU A 570 15.45 3.78 -2.60
C LEU A 570 16.73 3.70 -1.79
N ARG A 571 16.64 3.20 -0.55
CA ARG A 571 17.77 3.19 0.38
C ARG A 571 18.08 1.79 0.88
N ILE A 572 19.38 1.53 1.03
CA ILE A 572 19.93 0.34 1.70
C ILE A 572 20.71 0.79 2.91
N TYR A 573 20.34 0.25 4.07
CA TYR A 573 20.93 0.55 5.36
C TYR A 573 21.73 -0.64 5.90
N ASP A 574 22.72 -0.37 6.70
CA ASP A 574 23.37 -1.37 7.55
C ASP A 574 22.40 -1.80 8.66
N ALA A 575 22.13 -3.09 8.76
CA ALA A 575 21.16 -3.63 9.72
C ALA A 575 21.59 -3.46 11.18
N ALA A 576 22.89 -3.34 11.45
CA ALA A 576 23.43 -3.24 12.79
C ALA A 576 23.29 -1.83 13.40
N ASN A 577 23.36 -0.78 12.58
CA ASN A 577 23.48 0.60 13.08
C ASN A 577 22.64 1.64 12.33
N GLY A 578 21.94 1.27 11.24
CA GLY A 578 21.09 2.16 10.47
C GLY A 578 21.83 3.14 9.55
N LYS A 579 23.16 2.97 9.36
CA LYS A 579 23.91 3.78 8.40
C LYS A 579 23.43 3.52 6.98
N VAL A 580 23.15 4.57 6.20
CA VAL A 580 22.87 4.47 4.79
C VAL A 580 24.12 4.02 4.04
N LEU A 581 24.04 2.87 3.39
CA LEU A 581 25.12 2.29 2.57
C LEU A 581 24.96 2.66 1.10
N TRP A 582 23.73 2.88 0.64
CA TRP A 582 23.40 3.25 -0.72
C TRP A 582 22.08 3.99 -0.76
N ASP A 583 22.00 5.02 -1.61
CA ASP A 583 20.82 5.86 -1.81
C ASP A 583 20.69 6.16 -3.31
N MET A 584 19.51 5.88 -3.87
CA MET A 584 19.20 6.10 -5.27
C MET A 584 17.93 6.92 -5.39
N ASP A 585 18.03 8.10 -5.95
CA ASP A 585 16.91 8.90 -6.37
C ASP A 585 16.27 8.31 -7.63
N THR A 586 15.06 7.78 -7.49
CA THR A 586 14.30 7.21 -8.61
C THR A 586 13.28 8.20 -9.19
N TRP A 587 13.09 9.37 -8.60
CA TRP A 587 12.18 10.40 -9.12
C TRP A 587 12.81 11.13 -10.31
N ARG A 588 12.92 10.42 -11.41
CA ARG A 588 13.49 10.89 -12.68
C ARG A 588 12.95 10.10 -13.86
N GLY A 589 13.34 10.50 -15.08
CA GLY A 589 13.11 9.74 -16.31
C GLY A 589 14.03 8.51 -16.42
N PHE A 590 13.53 7.48 -17.10
CA PHE A 590 14.25 6.27 -17.44
C PHE A 590 13.98 5.87 -18.89
N ASP A 591 15.00 5.48 -19.61
CA ASP A 591 14.87 4.85 -20.94
C ASP A 591 14.32 3.43 -20.74
N GLY A 592 13.01 3.28 -20.91
CA GLY A 592 12.35 1.99 -20.73
C GLY A 592 12.62 1.04 -21.88
N LEU A 593 12.62 -0.25 -21.58
CA LEU A 593 12.78 -1.30 -22.59
C LEU A 593 11.71 -1.19 -23.71
N GLY A 594 12.14 -1.32 -24.95
CA GLY A 594 11.27 -1.17 -26.12
C GLY A 594 10.98 0.28 -26.52
N GLY A 595 11.73 1.25 -25.99
CA GLY A 595 11.55 2.68 -26.31
C GLY A 595 10.32 3.30 -25.62
N ILE A 596 9.86 2.69 -24.51
CA ILE A 596 8.74 3.21 -23.72
C ILE A 596 9.29 4.15 -22.64
N ASP A 597 8.83 5.40 -22.62
CA ASP A 597 9.24 6.38 -21.62
C ASP A 597 8.84 5.93 -20.21
N GLY A 598 9.84 5.79 -19.36
CA GLY A 598 9.71 5.48 -17.96
C GLY A 598 9.82 6.71 -17.08
N ARG A 599 9.02 6.79 -16.02
CA ARG A 599 9.13 7.81 -14.97
C ARG A 599 9.07 7.15 -13.62
N GLY A 600 10.07 7.41 -12.81
CA GLY A 600 10.00 7.07 -11.40
C GLY A 600 9.32 8.18 -10.59
N GLY A 601 8.92 7.84 -9.40
CA GLY A 601 8.22 8.74 -8.48
C GLY A 601 8.36 8.26 -7.05
N SER A 602 7.37 8.56 -6.20
CA SER A 602 7.36 8.08 -4.82
C SER A 602 7.43 6.54 -4.76
N ILE A 603 8.16 6.01 -3.79
CA ILE A 603 8.16 4.58 -3.50
C ILE A 603 7.38 4.39 -2.21
N ALA A 604 6.18 3.84 -2.33
CA ALA A 604 5.26 3.65 -1.20
C ALA A 604 4.35 2.42 -1.42
N GLY A 605 3.62 2.04 -0.38
CA GLY A 605 2.75 0.86 -0.40
C GLY A 605 3.40 -0.36 0.26
N ALA A 606 2.64 -1.45 0.32
CA ALA A 606 3.08 -2.69 0.95
C ALA A 606 4.30 -3.36 0.30
N PRO A 607 4.60 -3.20 -1.02
CA PRO A 607 5.79 -3.79 -1.62
C PRO A 607 7.07 -3.31 -0.95
N ALA A 608 7.96 -4.27 -0.67
CA ALA A 608 9.33 -4.02 -0.27
C ALA A 608 10.29 -4.26 -1.43
N PRO A 609 11.48 -3.64 -1.47
CA PRO A 609 12.53 -4.01 -2.41
C PRO A 609 12.95 -5.47 -2.22
N VAL A 610 13.18 -6.19 -3.33
CA VAL A 610 13.51 -7.63 -3.29
C VAL A 610 14.89 -7.86 -3.88
N LEU A 611 15.73 -8.60 -3.14
CA LEU A 611 17.05 -9.06 -3.60
C LEU A 611 16.97 -10.51 -4.07
N TRP A 612 17.65 -10.79 -5.19
CA TRP A 612 17.81 -12.13 -5.73
C TRP A 612 19.17 -12.25 -6.42
N GLN A 613 20.03 -13.09 -5.88
CA GLN A 613 21.34 -13.39 -6.48
C GLN A 613 22.17 -12.14 -6.88
N GLY A 614 22.16 -11.11 -6.02
CA GLY A 614 22.89 -9.87 -6.26
C GLY A 614 22.17 -8.86 -7.15
N GLU A 615 20.92 -9.11 -7.49
CA GLU A 615 20.05 -8.17 -8.20
C GLU A 615 18.98 -7.60 -7.26
N LEU A 616 18.67 -6.34 -7.43
CA LEU A 616 17.67 -5.60 -6.64
C LEU A 616 16.52 -5.17 -7.55
N PHE A 617 15.29 -5.48 -7.14
CA PHE A 617 14.07 -5.14 -7.86
C PHE A 617 13.16 -4.24 -7.03
N VAL A 618 12.67 -3.17 -7.63
CA VAL A 618 11.75 -2.23 -6.99
C VAL A 618 10.83 -1.58 -8.02
N ALA A 619 9.58 -1.38 -7.65
CA ALA A 619 8.65 -0.53 -8.38
C ALA A 619 8.79 0.93 -7.91
N SER A 620 8.82 1.89 -8.84
CA SER A 620 8.85 3.31 -8.53
C SER A 620 7.70 4.04 -9.21
N GLY A 621 6.86 4.67 -8.39
CA GLY A 621 5.65 5.40 -8.74
C GLY A 621 4.50 5.09 -7.80
N TYR A 622 3.93 6.14 -7.16
CA TYR A 622 2.80 5.99 -6.25
C TYR A 622 1.83 7.17 -6.37
N GLY A 623 1.22 7.35 -7.56
CA GLY A 623 0.21 8.39 -7.81
C GLY A 623 -1.09 8.15 -7.05
N PHE A 624 -1.05 8.27 -5.72
CA PHE A 624 -2.17 8.15 -4.80
C PHE A 624 -1.89 9.00 -3.55
N ALA A 625 -2.93 9.58 -2.93
CA ALA A 625 -2.82 10.43 -1.73
C ALA A 625 -1.75 11.52 -1.86
N ASN A 626 -1.79 12.27 -2.97
CA ASN A 626 -0.88 13.37 -3.30
C ASN A 626 0.61 12.95 -3.32
N ARG A 627 0.92 11.72 -3.72
CA ARG A 627 2.29 11.26 -3.94
C ARG A 627 2.65 11.30 -5.42
N GLN A 628 3.95 11.43 -5.70
CA GLN A 628 4.45 11.51 -7.07
C GLN A 628 4.14 10.23 -7.87
N PRO A 629 3.42 10.35 -8.99
CA PRO A 629 3.18 9.24 -9.88
C PRO A 629 4.46 8.75 -10.56
N GLY A 630 4.44 7.49 -10.99
CA GLY A 630 5.49 6.85 -11.77
C GLY A 630 5.00 5.50 -12.29
N ASN A 631 5.73 4.93 -13.22
CA ASN A 631 5.29 3.78 -14.00
C ASN A 631 6.37 2.73 -14.26
N VAL A 632 7.45 2.69 -13.46
CA VAL A 632 8.61 1.84 -13.76
C VAL A 632 8.83 0.73 -12.73
N MET A 633 9.11 -0.47 -13.24
CA MET A 633 9.79 -1.54 -12.52
C MET A 633 11.28 -1.45 -12.84
N LEU A 634 12.11 -1.31 -11.82
CA LEU A 634 13.55 -1.13 -11.92
C LEU A 634 14.28 -2.39 -11.46
N ALA A 635 15.30 -2.78 -12.21
CA ALA A 635 16.25 -3.80 -11.82
C ALA A 635 17.65 -3.20 -11.73
N PHE A 636 18.33 -3.47 -10.62
CA PHE A 636 19.72 -3.09 -10.40
C PHE A 636 20.58 -4.34 -10.24
N THR A 637 21.87 -4.23 -10.55
CA THR A 637 22.84 -5.31 -10.38
C THR A 637 24.14 -4.76 -9.83
N ALA A 638 24.84 -5.54 -9.01
CA ALA A 638 26.17 -5.28 -8.52
C ALA A 638 27.27 -5.99 -9.35
N ARG A 639 26.89 -6.70 -10.44
CA ARG A 639 27.78 -7.47 -11.31
C ARG A 639 28.27 -6.64 -12.48
#